data_49c4ab57a19b8bc17d1422a2779bfc9c
#
_entry.id   49c4ab57a19b8bc17d1422a2779bfc9c
#
_cell.length_a   1.000
_cell.length_b   1.000
_cell.length_c   1.000
_cell.angle_alpha   90.00
_cell.angle_beta   90.00
_cell.angle_gamma   90.00
#
_symmetry.space_group_name_H-M   'P 1'
#
loop_
_entity.id
_entity.type
_entity.pdbx_description
1 polymer ?
#
loop_
_entity_poly.entity_id
_entity_poly.type
_entity_poly.pdbx_seq_one_letter_code
_entity_poly.pdbx_strand_id
1 'polypeptide(L)'
;MSLQILRKGENEMAKKEVKTDLWVARQFDDSKIKYDAQGSDVKEINDALQSASKRGTGNAGYPEYVAVVKDFVIVIEDKADLSKHQKLTSTGILSVDQKDIADYAVNGAYFYAKHIAQNSSFHKIFAIGVSGDEKHHRITPLYVDDRDGYKQLPDIESFTSFTAVNIDEYYTRYVLAEKTDVEKTTEEILKDAAELHEYLRTYGSLKDQDKPLVVSGILLALDDKFFKPDDLLGDETTTDGQLIYDAIQRRLKASNVGPDAKRDKLMSEFSIIRTSARLNEIDAKLGKTPLKFYTEFLKKNVFDNIKYRSSSEDFIGRFYGEFMSYSGGDGQTLGIVLTPRHICDLFCDLLDIQATDIVLDPCCGTAGFLVAAMHHMLEKVGADQNKRKNIKKKQLHGFELQSNMFAIAATNMILRDDGNSNIKCEDFLRQNPAQVQLKGATVGMMNPPYSQGTKADPSQYELSFVEHLLDSLTEGARAAVIVPQSSMTGKTKDEQTFKENILKHHTLEGVITCNTDTFYGVGTNPVIAIFTAHEPHPEDKVCKFIDFRNDGYEVRAHIGLVEGDSAKDKRQHLLDVWFSRTEAASKFCVESTVKAEDEWLHSFFYFNDEKPTDADFEKAIGDYLTFEFSMIMQNREYLFKNGGADIAED
;
A
#
# COMPACT_ATOMS: atom_id res chain seq x y z
N MET A 1 -0.71 47.96 37.30
CA MET A 1 -0.54 47.49 35.91
C MET A 1 0.06 46.08 35.84
N SER A 2 0.99 45.67 36.71
CA SER A 2 1.63 44.32 36.69
C SER A 2 0.72 43.16 37.13
N LEU A 3 -0.16 43.35 38.12
CA LEU A 3 -1.08 42.27 38.60
C LEU A 3 -2.23 41.94 37.63
N GLN A 4 -2.67 42.91 36.82
CA GLN A 4 -3.68 42.66 35.78
C GLN A 4 -3.11 41.95 34.55
N ILE A 5 -1.84 42.18 34.22
CA ILE A 5 -1.14 41.51 33.13
C ILE A 5 -0.85 40.06 33.51
N LEU A 6 -0.43 39.79 34.76
CA LEU A 6 -0.22 38.44 35.28
C LEU A 6 -1.53 37.61 35.31
N ARG A 7 -2.64 38.17 35.80
CA ARG A 7 -3.95 37.51 35.80
C ARG A 7 -4.52 37.27 34.39
N LYS A 8 -4.19 38.15 33.43
CA LYS A 8 -4.61 37.97 32.04
C LYS A 8 -3.79 36.84 31.36
N GLY A 9 -2.49 36.76 31.66
CA GLY A 9 -1.61 35.68 31.18
C GLY A 9 -1.97 34.31 31.78
N GLU A 10 -2.29 34.27 33.08
CA GLU A 10 -2.77 33.04 33.74
C GLU A 10 -4.11 32.55 33.16
N ASN A 11 -5.05 33.46 32.87
CA ASN A 11 -6.34 33.11 32.24
C ASN A 11 -6.20 32.70 30.76
N GLU A 12 -5.23 33.22 30.02
CA GLU A 12 -4.95 32.78 28.66
C GLU A 12 -4.24 31.43 28.62
N MET A 13 -3.32 31.16 29.57
CA MET A 13 -2.67 29.84 29.69
C MET A 13 -3.68 28.75 30.10
N ALA A 14 -4.50 29.00 31.10
CA ALA A 14 -5.56 28.08 31.50
C ALA A 14 -6.55 27.75 30.36
N LYS A 15 -6.86 28.73 29.50
CA LYS A 15 -7.69 28.48 28.29
C LYS A 15 -6.97 27.64 27.21
N LYS A 16 -5.64 27.75 27.12
CA LYS A 16 -4.86 26.94 26.19
C LYS A 16 -4.73 25.49 26.69
N GLU A 17 -4.49 25.29 27.98
CA GLU A 17 -4.45 23.95 28.60
C GLU A 17 -5.76 23.19 28.37
N VAL A 18 -6.92 23.79 28.65
CA VAL A 18 -8.23 23.17 28.39
C VAL A 18 -8.41 22.78 26.90
N LYS A 19 -7.81 23.52 25.95
CA LYS A 19 -7.89 23.15 24.53
C LYS A 19 -7.02 21.94 24.21
N THR A 20 -5.84 21.85 24.80
CA THR A 20 -4.94 20.70 24.66
C THR A 20 -5.59 19.46 25.24
N ASP A 21 -6.11 19.55 26.48
CA ASP A 21 -6.81 18.45 27.13
C ASP A 21 -7.98 17.91 26.28
N LEU A 22 -8.81 18.82 25.73
CA LEU A 22 -9.93 18.45 24.87
C LEU A 22 -9.46 17.80 23.55
N TRP A 23 -8.35 18.24 22.99
CA TRP A 23 -7.78 17.66 21.80
C TRP A 23 -7.21 16.27 22.07
N VAL A 24 -6.48 16.07 23.19
CA VAL A 24 -5.98 14.76 23.63
C VAL A 24 -7.14 13.79 23.87
N ALA A 25 -8.20 14.24 24.53
CA ALA A 25 -9.40 13.43 24.73
C ALA A 25 -10.02 12.98 23.40
N ARG A 26 -10.10 13.86 22.39
CA ARG A 26 -10.55 13.52 21.03
C ARG A 26 -9.67 12.48 20.36
N GLN A 27 -8.34 12.54 20.54
CA GLN A 27 -7.44 11.51 20.00
C GLN A 27 -7.78 10.11 20.51
N PHE A 28 -8.18 9.98 21.78
CA PHE A 28 -8.67 8.72 22.34
C PHE A 28 -10.01 8.30 21.72
N ASP A 29 -10.96 9.25 21.61
CA ASP A 29 -12.29 8.98 21.07
C ASP A 29 -12.20 8.57 19.59
N ASP A 30 -11.42 9.27 18.78
CA ASP A 30 -11.18 8.99 17.35
C ASP A 30 -10.52 7.61 17.17
N SER A 31 -9.58 7.26 18.05
CA SER A 31 -8.91 5.96 18.07
C SER A 31 -9.73 4.85 18.74
N LYS A 32 -10.92 5.17 19.29
CA LYS A 32 -11.79 4.23 20.03
C LYS A 32 -11.09 3.54 21.20
N ILE A 33 -10.18 4.24 21.86
CA ILE A 33 -9.47 3.76 23.05
C ILE A 33 -10.24 4.26 24.29
N LYS A 34 -10.66 3.33 25.16
CA LYS A 34 -11.26 3.68 26.44
C LYS A 34 -10.18 4.22 27.38
N TYR A 35 -10.41 5.37 28.01
CA TYR A 35 -9.48 6.02 28.92
C TYR A 35 -10.19 6.54 30.18
N ASP A 36 -9.40 6.77 31.21
CA ASP A 36 -9.80 7.39 32.46
C ASP A 36 -9.02 8.72 32.61
N ALA A 37 -9.66 9.78 33.10
CA ALA A 37 -9.01 11.06 33.36
C ALA A 37 -8.70 11.21 34.86
N GLN A 38 -7.51 11.71 35.18
CA GLN A 38 -7.04 12.00 36.54
C GLN A 38 -7.15 10.78 37.51
N GLY A 39 -6.67 9.63 37.05
CA GLY A 39 -6.67 8.37 37.76
C GLY A 39 -7.01 7.20 36.87
N SER A 40 -7.44 6.07 37.43
CA SER A 40 -7.86 4.91 36.65
C SER A 40 -9.00 4.17 37.36
N ASP A 41 -9.92 3.58 36.58
CA ASP A 41 -10.92 2.64 37.11
C ASP A 41 -10.27 1.34 37.62
N VAL A 42 -9.01 1.05 37.21
CA VAL A 42 -8.25 -0.10 37.68
C VAL A 42 -7.65 0.19 39.06
N LYS A 43 -8.16 -0.51 40.10
CA LYS A 43 -7.76 -0.31 41.50
C LYS A 43 -6.24 -0.40 41.70
N GLU A 44 -5.59 -1.38 41.09
CA GLU A 44 -4.14 -1.61 41.24
C GLU A 44 -3.30 -0.44 40.74
N ILE A 45 -3.74 0.21 39.65
CA ILE A 45 -3.10 1.42 39.13
C ILE A 45 -3.26 2.59 40.09
N ASN A 46 -4.47 2.79 40.64
CA ASN A 46 -4.70 3.82 41.65
C ASN A 46 -3.92 3.56 42.95
N ASP A 47 -3.81 2.31 43.39
CA ASP A 47 -3.02 1.95 44.56
C ASP A 47 -1.52 2.29 44.32
N ALA A 48 -0.98 2.01 43.15
CA ALA A 48 0.38 2.37 42.76
C ALA A 48 0.63 3.90 42.73
N LEU A 49 -0.40 4.68 42.46
CA LEU A 49 -0.32 6.14 42.36
C LEU A 49 -0.52 6.88 43.72
N GLN A 50 -0.80 6.17 44.81
CA GLN A 50 -1.06 6.77 46.15
C GLN A 50 0.13 7.60 46.69
N SER A 51 1.36 7.31 46.25
CA SER A 51 2.57 8.04 46.64
C SER A 51 3.20 8.86 45.49
N ALA A 52 2.54 8.93 44.36
CA ALA A 52 3.09 9.50 43.12
C ALA A 52 2.90 11.04 43.01
N SER A 53 3.27 11.78 44.05
CA SER A 53 3.20 13.24 44.01
C SER A 53 4.37 13.86 43.26
N LYS A 54 4.12 14.54 42.13
CA LYS A 54 5.14 15.32 41.40
C LYS A 54 5.83 16.39 42.28
N ARG A 55 5.21 16.81 43.36
CA ARG A 55 5.77 17.82 44.29
C ARG A 55 6.53 17.21 45.46
N GLY A 56 6.74 15.89 45.48
CA GLY A 56 7.48 15.20 46.53
C GLY A 56 6.83 15.23 47.91
N THR A 57 5.51 15.44 47.98
CA THR A 57 4.77 15.53 49.28
C THR A 57 4.42 14.17 49.84
N GLY A 58 4.65 13.07 49.11
CA GLY A 58 4.26 11.71 49.50
C GLY A 58 2.75 11.44 49.40
N ASN A 59 1.97 12.37 48.89
CA ASN A 59 0.53 12.21 48.66
C ASN A 59 0.26 11.55 47.31
N ALA A 60 -0.98 11.16 47.09
CA ALA A 60 -1.43 10.68 45.78
C ALA A 60 -1.25 11.74 44.68
N GLY A 61 -0.83 11.31 43.50
CA GLY A 61 -0.75 12.12 42.30
C GLY A 61 -1.22 11.29 41.12
N TYR A 62 -1.91 11.93 40.18
CA TYR A 62 -2.52 11.26 39.04
C TYR A 62 -2.06 11.89 37.73
N PRO A 63 -1.83 11.09 36.68
CA PRO A 63 -1.61 11.61 35.33
C PRO A 63 -2.91 12.19 34.77
N GLU A 64 -2.79 13.01 33.70
CA GLU A 64 -3.96 13.58 33.04
C GLU A 64 -4.86 12.49 32.48
N TYR A 65 -4.29 11.47 31.83
CA TYR A 65 -5.05 10.32 31.30
C TYR A 65 -4.32 9.00 31.53
N VAL A 66 -5.13 7.94 31.73
CA VAL A 66 -4.69 6.54 31.78
C VAL A 66 -5.60 5.70 30.90
N ALA A 67 -5.04 4.84 30.09
CA ALA A 67 -5.78 3.84 29.35
C ALA A 67 -5.18 2.44 29.56
N VAL A 68 -6.02 1.41 29.59
CA VAL A 68 -5.57 0.02 29.58
C VAL A 68 -6.06 -0.63 28.30
N VAL A 69 -5.12 -1.06 27.47
CA VAL A 69 -5.38 -1.70 26.19
C VAL A 69 -4.70 -3.06 26.18
N LYS A 70 -5.49 -4.13 26.21
CA LYS A 70 -5.00 -5.50 26.45
C LYS A 70 -4.21 -5.59 27.77
N ASP A 71 -2.94 -5.96 27.72
CA ASP A 71 -2.00 -6.02 28.83
C ASP A 71 -1.07 -4.79 28.94
N PHE A 72 -1.34 -3.76 28.14
CA PHE A 72 -0.58 -2.51 28.16
C PHE A 72 -1.29 -1.43 28.96
N VAL A 73 -0.51 -0.68 29.73
CA VAL A 73 -0.96 0.57 30.37
C VAL A 73 -0.38 1.74 29.59
N ILE A 74 -1.20 2.72 29.28
CA ILE A 74 -0.83 3.94 28.58
C ILE A 74 -1.06 5.09 29.54
N VAL A 75 -0.01 5.87 29.82
CA VAL A 75 -0.04 7.02 30.73
C VAL A 75 0.26 8.26 29.93
N ILE A 76 -0.61 9.27 29.99
CA ILE A 76 -0.44 10.50 29.23
C ILE A 76 -0.37 11.71 30.15
N GLU A 77 0.57 12.58 29.83
CA GLU A 77 0.66 13.96 30.35
C GLU A 77 0.71 14.93 29.18
N ASP A 78 -0.01 16.02 29.29
CA ASP A 78 -0.02 17.04 28.27
C ASP A 78 0.40 18.41 28.79
N LYS A 79 0.81 19.28 27.88
CA LYS A 79 1.15 20.68 28.11
C LYS A 79 0.76 21.51 26.88
N ALA A 80 0.11 22.65 27.11
CA ALA A 80 -0.28 23.54 26.01
C ALA A 80 0.90 24.21 25.29
N ASP A 81 2.06 24.28 25.91
CA ASP A 81 3.24 24.95 25.37
C ASP A 81 4.22 23.91 24.80
N LEU A 82 4.51 23.97 23.50
CA LEU A 82 5.50 23.12 22.83
C LEU A 82 6.88 23.17 23.48
N SER A 83 7.28 24.32 24.06
CA SER A 83 8.57 24.43 24.77
C SER A 83 8.61 23.62 26.08
N LYS A 84 7.45 23.15 26.55
CA LYS A 84 7.28 22.30 27.73
C LYS A 84 7.11 20.81 27.39
N HIS A 85 7.58 20.40 26.23
CA HIS A 85 7.45 19.02 25.77
C HIS A 85 8.34 18.06 26.57
N GLN A 86 9.65 18.29 26.56
CA GLN A 86 10.64 17.38 27.16
C GLN A 86 11.82 18.17 27.73
N LYS A 87 12.34 17.73 28.87
CA LYS A 87 13.58 18.26 29.48
C LYS A 87 14.61 17.15 29.67
N LEU A 88 15.77 17.36 29.08
CA LEU A 88 16.92 16.47 29.20
C LEU A 88 17.99 17.08 30.11
N THR A 89 18.77 16.21 30.78
CA THR A 89 20.01 16.58 31.48
C THR A 89 21.12 16.92 30.48
N SER A 90 22.22 17.40 30.97
CA SER A 90 23.43 17.64 30.15
C SER A 90 24.00 16.37 29.49
N THR A 91 23.62 15.20 29.97
CA THR A 91 24.03 13.89 29.43
C THR A 91 23.00 13.32 28.44
N GLY A 92 21.94 14.07 28.10
CA GLY A 92 20.92 13.63 27.13
C GLY A 92 19.88 12.66 27.69
N ILE A 93 19.81 12.45 29.02
CA ILE A 93 18.83 11.59 29.67
C ILE A 93 17.68 12.47 30.18
N LEU A 94 16.45 11.92 30.30
CA LEU A 94 15.32 12.62 30.89
C LEU A 94 15.65 13.15 32.31
N SER A 95 15.41 14.42 32.53
CA SER A 95 15.52 15.00 33.88
C SER A 95 14.45 14.42 34.80
N VAL A 96 14.87 14.01 36.00
CA VAL A 96 13.98 13.52 37.07
C VAL A 96 13.85 14.53 38.21
N ASP A 97 14.28 15.76 38.00
CA ASP A 97 14.11 16.84 38.96
C ASP A 97 12.60 17.16 39.14
N GLN A 98 12.16 17.37 40.35
CA GLN A 98 10.74 17.59 40.68
C GLN A 98 10.11 18.74 39.87
N LYS A 99 10.86 19.79 39.63
CA LYS A 99 10.42 20.92 38.81
C LYS A 99 10.20 20.50 37.36
N ASP A 100 11.12 19.73 36.80
CA ASP A 100 11.05 19.29 35.41
C ASP A 100 9.95 18.24 35.21
N ILE A 101 9.75 17.33 36.17
CA ILE A 101 8.62 16.41 36.19
C ILE A 101 7.27 17.14 36.18
N ALA A 102 7.15 18.25 36.91
CA ALA A 102 5.92 19.04 36.95
C ALA A 102 5.70 19.89 35.69
N ASP A 103 6.78 20.40 35.09
CA ASP A 103 6.75 21.41 34.04
C ASP A 103 6.70 20.82 32.63
N TYR A 104 7.19 19.59 32.40
CA TYR A 104 7.34 18.98 31.07
C TYR A 104 6.49 17.71 30.89
N ALA A 105 5.83 17.62 29.73
CA ALA A 105 4.89 16.54 29.43
C ALA A 105 5.55 15.14 29.49
N VAL A 106 6.63 14.92 28.73
CA VAL A 106 7.30 13.61 28.67
C VAL A 106 7.87 13.21 30.04
N ASN A 107 8.45 14.16 30.79
CA ASN A 107 9.01 13.90 32.12
C ASN A 107 7.93 13.53 33.15
N GLY A 108 6.78 14.20 33.07
CA GLY A 108 5.62 13.89 33.92
C GLY A 108 5.00 12.52 33.62
N ALA A 109 4.81 12.20 32.34
CA ALA A 109 4.30 10.90 31.90
C ALA A 109 5.23 9.76 32.35
N TYR A 110 6.54 9.92 32.14
CA TYR A 110 7.55 8.95 32.60
C TYR A 110 7.53 8.75 34.11
N PHE A 111 7.39 9.82 34.88
CA PHE A 111 7.32 9.75 36.34
C PHE A 111 6.16 8.86 36.82
N TYR A 112 4.96 9.04 36.29
CA TYR A 112 3.80 8.24 36.67
C TYR A 112 3.90 6.80 36.15
N ALA A 113 4.34 6.61 34.92
CA ALA A 113 4.54 5.28 34.32
C ALA A 113 5.53 4.46 35.15
N LYS A 114 6.64 5.07 35.60
CA LYS A 114 7.63 4.44 36.48
C LYS A 114 7.02 4.03 37.81
N HIS A 115 6.18 4.88 38.45
CA HIS A 115 5.49 4.54 39.67
C HIS A 115 4.56 3.34 39.52
N ILE A 116 3.84 3.26 38.40
CA ILE A 116 2.97 2.12 38.08
C ILE A 116 3.81 0.87 37.88
N ALA A 117 4.90 0.94 37.09
CA ALA A 117 5.79 -0.19 36.85
C ALA A 117 6.39 -0.79 38.15
N GLN A 118 6.75 0.08 39.11
CA GLN A 118 7.39 -0.30 40.33
C GLN A 118 6.42 -0.82 41.41
N ASN A 119 5.13 -0.42 41.37
CA ASN A 119 4.17 -0.67 42.44
C ASN A 119 2.91 -1.42 41.97
N SER A 120 2.93 -2.03 40.78
CA SER A 120 1.83 -2.85 40.26
C SER A 120 2.36 -4.09 39.54
N SER A 121 1.47 -4.98 39.13
CA SER A 121 1.80 -6.14 38.29
C SER A 121 1.88 -5.82 36.81
N PHE A 122 1.68 -4.57 36.40
CA PHE A 122 1.79 -4.16 35.03
C PHE A 122 3.25 -3.93 34.63
N HIS A 123 3.71 -4.65 33.60
CA HIS A 123 5.08 -4.58 33.10
C HIS A 123 5.21 -4.02 31.68
N LYS A 124 4.08 -3.81 31.00
CA LYS A 124 4.05 -3.21 29.64
C LYS A 124 3.41 -1.83 29.70
N ILE A 125 4.23 -0.82 29.85
CA ILE A 125 3.75 0.55 30.09
C ILE A 125 4.33 1.51 29.07
N PHE A 126 3.45 2.25 28.40
CA PHE A 126 3.80 3.39 27.58
C PHE A 126 3.55 4.68 28.32
N ALA A 127 4.55 5.54 28.39
CA ALA A 127 4.44 6.92 28.86
C ALA A 127 4.46 7.86 27.67
N ILE A 128 3.42 8.68 27.47
CA ILE A 128 3.29 9.54 26.31
C ILE A 128 3.22 10.99 26.76
N GLY A 129 4.19 11.79 26.34
CA GLY A 129 4.14 13.23 26.51
C GLY A 129 3.52 13.89 25.28
N VAL A 130 2.49 14.72 25.51
CA VAL A 130 1.81 15.50 24.46
C VAL A 130 2.04 16.97 24.73
N SER A 131 2.34 17.76 23.70
CA SER A 131 2.43 19.22 23.84
C SER A 131 1.90 19.95 22.60
N GLY A 132 1.33 21.15 22.83
CA GLY A 132 0.79 21.99 21.77
C GLY A 132 -0.72 21.88 21.60
N ASP A 133 -1.20 22.05 20.38
CA ASP A 133 -2.61 22.03 20.03
C ASP A 133 -2.85 21.20 18.75
N GLU A 134 -4.09 21.09 18.30
CA GLU A 134 -4.49 20.32 17.12
C GLU A 134 -3.68 20.65 15.85
N LYS A 135 -3.24 21.91 15.70
CA LYS A 135 -2.52 22.37 14.50
C LYS A 135 -1.00 22.21 14.62
N HIS A 136 -0.47 22.40 15.83
CA HIS A 136 0.96 22.38 16.11
C HIS A 136 1.19 21.60 17.39
N HIS A 137 1.57 20.34 17.26
CA HIS A 137 1.75 19.44 18.39
C HIS A 137 2.98 18.57 18.24
N ARG A 138 3.33 17.96 19.34
CA ARG A 138 4.32 16.89 19.41
C ARG A 138 3.86 15.83 20.37
N ILE A 139 3.93 14.56 19.95
CA ILE A 139 3.55 13.39 20.74
C ILE A 139 4.74 12.44 20.78
N THR A 140 5.35 12.28 21.94
CA THR A 140 6.53 11.42 22.12
C THR A 140 6.19 10.27 23.06
N PRO A 141 6.13 9.03 22.57
CA PRO A 141 5.99 7.84 23.40
C PRO A 141 7.34 7.38 23.96
N LEU A 142 7.30 6.88 25.20
CA LEU A 142 8.36 6.13 25.82
C LEU A 142 7.81 4.76 26.21
N TYR A 143 8.59 3.72 26.06
CA TYR A 143 8.31 2.45 26.73
C TYR A 143 9.09 2.41 28.05
N VAL A 144 8.39 2.08 29.14
CA VAL A 144 8.94 2.08 30.50
C VAL A 144 9.02 0.64 30.99
N ASP A 145 10.24 0.23 31.35
CA ASP A 145 10.50 -1.10 31.89
C ASP A 145 10.57 -1.03 33.42
N ASP A 146 10.33 -2.15 34.10
CA ASP A 146 10.31 -2.28 35.56
C ASP A 146 11.69 -2.13 36.24
N ARG A 147 12.77 -2.04 35.47
CA ARG A 147 14.16 -2.02 35.90
C ARG A 147 14.84 -0.66 35.90
N ASP A 148 14.09 0.42 36.10
CA ASP A 148 14.60 1.80 36.11
C ASP A 148 14.98 2.39 34.73
N GLY A 149 14.57 1.76 33.62
CA GLY A 149 14.85 2.19 32.27
C GLY A 149 13.65 2.75 31.52
N TYR A 150 13.94 3.50 30.49
CA TYR A 150 12.97 3.82 29.44
C TYR A 150 13.64 3.71 28.07
N LYS A 151 12.82 3.41 27.06
CA LYS A 151 13.21 3.50 25.66
C LYS A 151 12.36 4.58 25.02
N GLN A 152 13.02 5.62 24.52
CA GLN A 152 12.30 6.64 23.73
C GLN A 152 12.02 6.08 22.34
N LEU A 153 10.79 6.24 21.90
CA LEU A 153 10.30 5.78 20.62
C LEU A 153 10.14 6.98 19.66
N PRO A 154 10.01 6.74 18.34
CA PRO A 154 9.74 7.81 17.39
C PRO A 154 8.49 8.61 17.76
N ASP A 155 8.50 9.92 17.48
CA ASP A 155 7.31 10.76 17.63
C ASP A 155 6.20 10.23 16.71
N ILE A 156 4.95 10.35 17.16
CA ILE A 156 3.76 9.89 16.45
C ILE A 156 2.79 11.05 16.17
N GLU A 157 1.93 10.87 15.18
CA GLU A 157 0.93 11.88 14.80
C GLU A 157 -0.42 11.70 15.53
N SER A 158 -0.75 10.46 15.94
CA SER A 158 -2.03 10.12 16.56
C SER A 158 -1.91 8.90 17.48
N PHE A 159 -2.99 8.59 18.23
CA PHE A 159 -3.02 7.41 19.11
C PHE A 159 -3.40 6.10 18.42
N THR A 160 -3.50 6.08 17.10
CA THR A 160 -3.88 4.89 16.32
C THR A 160 -2.97 3.69 16.56
N SER A 161 -1.67 3.93 16.79
CA SER A 161 -0.70 2.87 17.13
C SER A 161 -1.03 2.15 18.44
N PHE A 162 -1.79 2.75 19.34
CA PHE A 162 -2.13 2.21 20.64
C PHE A 162 -3.52 1.58 20.73
N THR A 163 -4.21 1.41 19.60
CA THR A 163 -5.49 0.68 19.57
C THR A 163 -5.29 -0.80 19.89
N ALA A 164 -6.35 -1.49 20.32
CA ALA A 164 -6.31 -2.93 20.58
C ALA A 164 -5.88 -3.78 19.35
N VAL A 165 -6.03 -3.23 18.16
CA VAL A 165 -5.58 -3.89 16.91
C VAL A 165 -4.08 -3.70 16.68
N ASN A 166 -3.52 -2.52 16.97
CA ASN A 166 -2.20 -2.12 16.52
C ASN A 166 -1.11 -2.20 17.62
N ILE A 167 -1.48 -2.20 18.90
CA ILE A 167 -0.54 -2.03 20.02
C ILE A 167 0.52 -3.15 20.11
N ASP A 168 0.14 -4.39 19.82
CA ASP A 168 1.09 -5.51 19.85
C ASP A 168 2.12 -5.39 18.72
N GLU A 169 1.68 -4.97 17.53
CA GLU A 169 2.56 -4.73 16.39
C GLU A 169 3.51 -3.57 16.67
N TYR A 170 3.01 -2.46 17.22
CA TYR A 170 3.80 -1.31 17.62
C TYR A 170 4.86 -1.71 18.67
N TYR A 171 4.47 -2.50 19.68
CA TYR A 171 5.37 -3.02 20.71
C TYR A 171 6.47 -3.91 20.11
N THR A 172 6.10 -4.86 19.25
CA THR A 172 7.04 -5.78 18.59
C THR A 172 8.05 -5.02 17.75
N ARG A 173 7.59 -4.06 16.95
CA ARG A 173 8.43 -3.29 16.03
C ARG A 173 9.37 -2.32 16.75
N TYR A 174 8.83 -1.51 17.65
CA TYR A 174 9.57 -0.37 18.19
C TYR A 174 10.21 -0.65 19.57
N VAL A 175 9.62 -1.52 20.38
CA VAL A 175 10.16 -1.85 21.70
C VAL A 175 11.10 -3.04 21.63
N LEU A 176 10.65 -4.17 21.09
CA LEU A 176 11.44 -5.39 20.97
C LEU A 176 12.46 -5.30 19.84
N ALA A 177 12.29 -4.38 18.89
CA ALA A 177 13.06 -4.28 17.65
C ALA A 177 13.04 -5.60 16.85
N GLU A 178 11.96 -6.35 16.96
CA GLU A 178 11.68 -7.57 16.22
C GLU A 178 10.79 -7.25 15.02
N LYS A 179 10.83 -8.12 14.02
CA LYS A 179 9.93 -8.03 12.86
C LYS A 179 8.52 -8.41 13.27
N THR A 180 7.55 -7.69 12.74
CA THR A 180 6.13 -8.01 12.95
C THR A 180 5.73 -9.32 12.29
N ASP A 181 4.61 -9.91 12.67
CA ASP A 181 4.13 -11.14 12.02
C ASP A 181 3.82 -10.93 10.53
N VAL A 182 3.38 -9.73 10.14
CA VAL A 182 3.19 -9.36 8.73
C VAL A 182 4.53 -9.29 8.01
N GLU A 183 5.56 -8.72 8.61
CA GLU A 183 6.92 -8.66 8.04
C GLU A 183 7.57 -10.05 7.97
N LYS A 184 7.43 -10.86 9.01
CA LYS A 184 7.88 -12.27 9.02
C LYS A 184 7.17 -13.07 7.91
N THR A 185 5.86 -12.92 7.77
CA THR A 185 5.10 -13.59 6.71
C THR A 185 5.52 -13.11 5.32
N THR A 186 5.75 -11.81 5.16
CA THR A 186 6.23 -11.25 3.88
C THR A 186 7.62 -11.77 3.54
N GLU A 187 8.54 -11.82 4.51
CA GLU A 187 9.87 -12.38 4.29
C GLU A 187 9.86 -13.88 3.97
N GLU A 188 8.99 -14.65 4.60
CA GLU A 188 8.80 -16.07 4.28
C GLU A 188 8.32 -16.23 2.84
N ILE A 189 7.35 -15.42 2.39
CA ILE A 189 6.87 -15.41 1.00
C ILE A 189 8.00 -15.04 0.04
N LEU A 190 8.77 -13.98 0.34
CA LEU A 190 9.91 -13.55 -0.46
C LEU A 190 10.96 -14.65 -0.57
N LYS A 191 11.30 -15.26 0.55
CA LYS A 191 12.26 -16.37 0.61
C LYS A 191 11.77 -17.57 -0.19
N ASP A 192 10.53 -17.99 0.00
CA ASP A 192 9.96 -19.14 -0.71
C ASP A 192 9.87 -18.88 -2.22
N ALA A 193 9.51 -17.65 -2.63
CA ALA A 193 9.50 -17.25 -4.03
C ALA A 193 10.90 -17.29 -4.65
N ALA A 194 11.91 -16.76 -3.95
CA ALA A 194 13.30 -16.77 -4.39
C ALA A 194 13.86 -18.21 -4.48
N GLU A 195 13.61 -19.03 -3.46
CA GLU A 195 14.04 -20.43 -3.45
C GLU A 195 13.40 -21.21 -4.60
N LEU A 196 12.10 -21.06 -4.81
CA LEU A 196 11.40 -21.71 -5.90
C LEU A 196 11.92 -21.26 -7.26
N HIS A 197 12.18 -19.97 -7.44
CA HIS A 197 12.76 -19.44 -8.67
C HIS A 197 14.11 -20.10 -9.00
N GLU A 198 15.00 -20.25 -8.01
CA GLU A 198 16.28 -20.94 -8.16
C GLU A 198 16.12 -22.42 -8.43
N TYR A 199 15.15 -23.10 -7.81
CA TYR A 199 14.88 -24.50 -8.07
C TYR A 199 14.37 -24.73 -9.49
N LEU A 200 13.47 -23.88 -9.99
CA LEU A 200 12.95 -23.94 -11.37
C LEU A 200 14.06 -23.72 -12.41
N ARG A 201 15.01 -22.84 -12.10
CA ARG A 201 16.20 -22.59 -12.92
C ARG A 201 17.15 -23.80 -12.89
N THR A 202 17.48 -24.29 -11.71
CA THR A 202 18.53 -25.29 -11.49
C THR A 202 18.10 -26.67 -11.96
N TYR A 203 16.91 -27.12 -11.59
CA TYR A 203 16.43 -28.48 -11.87
C TYR A 203 15.57 -28.56 -13.13
N GLY A 204 14.75 -27.52 -13.39
CA GLY A 204 13.85 -27.47 -14.55
C GLY A 204 14.49 -26.91 -15.82
N SER A 205 15.57 -26.15 -15.70
CA SER A 205 16.17 -25.37 -16.80
C SER A 205 15.13 -24.52 -17.56
N LEU A 206 14.13 -24.00 -16.82
CA LEU A 206 13.04 -23.24 -17.36
C LEU A 206 13.48 -21.79 -17.68
N LYS A 207 12.98 -21.28 -18.80
CA LYS A 207 13.10 -19.84 -19.11
C LYS A 207 12.23 -19.04 -18.14
N ASP A 208 12.59 -17.79 -17.91
CA ASP A 208 11.91 -16.95 -16.93
C ASP A 208 10.41 -16.80 -17.23
N GLN A 209 10.03 -16.68 -18.49
CA GLN A 209 8.63 -16.60 -18.93
C GLN A 209 7.81 -17.90 -18.69
N ASP A 210 8.46 -19.05 -18.57
CA ASP A 210 7.81 -20.37 -18.43
C ASP A 210 7.62 -20.75 -16.96
N LYS A 211 8.44 -20.19 -16.06
CA LYS A 211 8.39 -20.49 -14.62
C LYS A 211 7.03 -20.20 -13.99
N PRO A 212 6.41 -19.01 -14.22
CA PRO A 212 5.08 -18.70 -13.67
C PRO A 212 3.98 -19.62 -14.19
N LEU A 213 4.10 -20.12 -15.43
CA LEU A 213 3.14 -21.07 -15.99
C LEU A 213 3.21 -22.43 -15.29
N VAL A 214 4.41 -22.93 -15.03
CA VAL A 214 4.60 -24.19 -14.30
C VAL A 214 4.03 -24.06 -12.87
N VAL A 215 4.33 -22.96 -12.19
CA VAL A 215 3.79 -22.68 -10.85
C VAL A 215 2.26 -22.62 -10.87
N SER A 216 1.68 -21.87 -11.81
CA SER A 216 0.22 -21.74 -11.97
C SER A 216 -0.45 -23.08 -12.25
N GLY A 217 0.14 -23.88 -13.14
CA GLY A 217 -0.38 -25.22 -13.46
C GLY A 217 -0.36 -26.17 -12.26
N ILE A 218 0.72 -26.17 -11.48
CA ILE A 218 0.81 -27.00 -10.27
C ILE A 218 -0.20 -26.54 -9.21
N LEU A 219 -0.40 -25.24 -9.00
CA LEU A 219 -1.41 -24.72 -8.06
C LEU A 219 -2.83 -25.12 -8.49
N LEU A 220 -3.16 -25.06 -9.78
CA LEU A 220 -4.44 -25.57 -10.29
C LEU A 220 -4.59 -27.08 -10.09
N ALA A 221 -3.53 -27.85 -10.30
CA ALA A 221 -3.56 -29.30 -10.06
C ALA A 221 -3.77 -29.63 -8.58
N LEU A 222 -3.11 -28.90 -7.67
CA LEU A 222 -3.30 -29.04 -6.22
C LEU A 222 -4.73 -28.72 -5.76
N ASP A 223 -5.44 -27.86 -6.50
CA ASP A 223 -6.85 -27.53 -6.24
C ASP A 223 -7.85 -28.55 -6.83
N ASP A 224 -7.38 -29.52 -7.62
CA ASP A 224 -8.20 -30.64 -8.07
C ASP A 224 -8.36 -31.70 -6.96
N LYS A 225 -9.61 -32.00 -6.61
CA LYS A 225 -9.96 -32.94 -5.51
C LYS A 225 -9.42 -34.38 -5.68
N PHE A 226 -9.11 -34.77 -6.91
CA PHE A 226 -8.65 -36.10 -7.23
C PHE A 226 -7.13 -36.20 -7.41
N PHE A 227 -6.43 -35.08 -7.39
CA PHE A 227 -4.98 -35.06 -7.53
C PHE A 227 -4.28 -35.26 -6.19
N LYS A 228 -3.32 -36.17 -6.16
CA LYS A 228 -2.50 -36.46 -4.98
C LYS A 228 -1.02 -36.32 -5.36
N PRO A 229 -0.25 -35.45 -4.71
CA PRO A 229 1.20 -35.35 -4.95
C PRO A 229 1.96 -36.68 -4.79
N ASP A 230 1.47 -37.58 -3.94
CA ASP A 230 2.09 -38.89 -3.72
C ASP A 230 2.01 -39.82 -4.95
N ASP A 231 1.07 -39.56 -5.86
CA ASP A 231 0.92 -40.35 -7.11
C ASP A 231 1.99 -39.98 -8.16
N LEU A 232 2.79 -38.91 -7.93
CA LEU A 232 3.89 -38.52 -8.79
C LEU A 232 5.11 -39.43 -8.51
N LEU A 233 5.29 -40.46 -9.33
CA LEU A 233 6.31 -41.50 -9.13
C LEU A 233 7.49 -41.41 -10.11
N GLY A 234 7.40 -40.55 -11.14
CA GLY A 234 8.39 -40.45 -12.22
C GLY A 234 8.34 -41.65 -13.16
N ASP A 235 7.17 -42.22 -13.36
CA ASP A 235 6.96 -43.40 -14.25
C ASP A 235 7.09 -42.94 -15.71
N GLU A 236 7.77 -43.75 -16.54
CA GLU A 236 7.94 -43.49 -17.97
C GLU A 236 6.64 -43.68 -18.77
N THR A 237 5.71 -44.50 -18.30
CA THR A 237 4.44 -44.76 -18.99
C THR A 237 3.38 -43.70 -18.70
N THR A 238 3.36 -43.20 -17.49
CA THR A 238 2.47 -42.10 -17.07
C THR A 238 3.30 -41.07 -16.33
N THR A 239 3.82 -40.12 -17.08
CA THR A 239 4.73 -39.10 -16.51
C THR A 239 4.04 -38.22 -15.48
N ASP A 240 4.80 -37.69 -14.52
CA ASP A 240 4.31 -36.74 -13.51
C ASP A 240 3.64 -35.52 -14.15
N GLY A 241 4.20 -35.05 -15.28
CA GLY A 241 3.61 -33.94 -16.05
C GLY A 241 2.28 -34.29 -16.69
N GLN A 242 2.06 -35.53 -17.11
CA GLN A 242 0.76 -35.98 -17.61
C GLN A 242 -0.27 -35.98 -16.49
N LEU A 243 0.07 -36.47 -15.30
CA LEU A 243 -0.83 -36.49 -14.14
C LEU A 243 -1.23 -35.07 -13.70
N ILE A 244 -0.27 -34.16 -13.66
CA ILE A 244 -0.52 -32.72 -13.35
C ILE A 244 -1.40 -32.10 -14.44
N TYR A 245 -1.08 -32.34 -15.72
CA TYR A 245 -1.84 -31.80 -16.85
C TYR A 245 -3.29 -32.30 -16.87
N ASP A 246 -3.53 -33.56 -16.57
CA ASP A 246 -4.87 -34.13 -16.44
C ASP A 246 -5.65 -33.55 -15.25
N ALA A 247 -4.96 -33.28 -14.13
CA ALA A 247 -5.53 -32.58 -12.98
C ALA A 247 -5.94 -31.14 -13.33
N ILE A 248 -5.09 -30.40 -14.04
CA ILE A 248 -5.43 -29.06 -14.55
C ILE A 248 -6.69 -29.13 -15.41
N GLN A 249 -6.76 -30.05 -16.34
CA GLN A 249 -7.91 -30.22 -17.24
C GLN A 249 -9.20 -30.49 -16.45
N ARG A 250 -9.15 -31.42 -15.44
CA ARG A 250 -10.30 -31.68 -14.56
C ARG A 250 -10.72 -30.44 -13.80
N ARG A 251 -9.76 -29.69 -13.24
CA ARG A 251 -10.06 -28.48 -12.46
C ARG A 251 -10.69 -27.38 -13.32
N LEU A 252 -10.16 -27.14 -14.53
CA LEU A 252 -10.74 -26.18 -15.48
C LEU A 252 -12.18 -26.55 -15.89
N LYS A 253 -12.46 -27.85 -16.10
CA LYS A 253 -13.82 -28.34 -16.37
C LYS A 253 -14.75 -28.14 -15.17
N ALA A 254 -14.29 -28.46 -13.97
CA ALA A 254 -15.04 -28.30 -12.72
C ALA A 254 -15.38 -26.82 -12.43
N SER A 255 -14.51 -25.91 -12.82
CA SER A 255 -14.72 -24.46 -12.72
C SER A 255 -15.66 -23.89 -13.79
N ASN A 256 -16.15 -24.71 -14.73
CA ASN A 256 -16.97 -24.27 -15.86
C ASN A 256 -16.30 -23.17 -16.73
N VAL A 257 -14.98 -23.21 -16.84
CA VAL A 257 -14.24 -22.29 -17.72
C VAL A 257 -14.70 -22.53 -19.16
N GLY A 258 -15.27 -21.55 -19.79
CA GLY A 258 -15.77 -21.64 -21.16
C GLY A 258 -15.54 -20.35 -21.96
N PRO A 259 -15.68 -20.37 -23.26
CA PRO A 259 -15.96 -21.53 -24.14
C PRO A 259 -14.80 -22.54 -24.23
N ASP A 260 -15.04 -23.68 -24.91
CA ASP A 260 -14.05 -24.74 -25.07
C ASP A 260 -12.72 -24.22 -25.62
N ALA A 261 -12.75 -23.33 -26.61
CA ALA A 261 -11.57 -22.71 -27.19
C ALA A 261 -10.70 -21.97 -26.13
N LYS A 262 -11.31 -21.41 -25.10
CA LYS A 262 -10.58 -20.80 -23.99
C LYS A 262 -9.87 -21.85 -23.14
N ARG A 263 -10.54 -22.96 -22.83
CA ARG A 263 -9.90 -24.09 -22.11
C ARG A 263 -8.75 -24.68 -22.90
N ASP A 264 -8.94 -24.85 -24.21
CA ASP A 264 -7.92 -25.39 -25.10
C ASP A 264 -6.70 -24.46 -25.14
N LYS A 265 -6.92 -23.13 -25.17
CA LYS A 265 -5.85 -22.14 -25.10
C LYS A 265 -5.09 -22.21 -23.77
N LEU A 266 -5.80 -22.28 -22.63
CA LEU A 266 -5.17 -22.44 -21.30
C LEU A 266 -4.39 -23.75 -21.23
N MET A 267 -4.95 -24.85 -21.70
CA MET A 267 -4.27 -26.14 -21.74
C MET A 267 -3.03 -26.12 -22.64
N SER A 268 -3.06 -25.35 -23.75
CA SER A 268 -1.89 -25.15 -24.61
C SER A 268 -0.75 -24.48 -23.85
N GLU A 269 -1.03 -23.43 -23.06
CA GLU A 269 -0.01 -22.73 -22.26
C GLU A 269 0.61 -23.67 -21.21
N PHE A 270 -0.20 -24.51 -20.55
CA PHE A 270 0.28 -25.49 -19.57
C PHE A 270 0.95 -26.72 -20.20
N SER A 271 1.00 -26.83 -21.53
CA SER A 271 1.56 -28.02 -22.21
C SER A 271 3.03 -28.27 -21.89
N ILE A 272 3.80 -27.24 -21.55
CA ILE A 272 5.19 -27.33 -21.12
C ILE A 272 5.39 -28.31 -19.94
N ILE A 273 4.42 -28.40 -19.03
CA ILE A 273 4.45 -29.28 -17.87
C ILE A 273 4.53 -30.75 -18.34
N ARG A 274 3.77 -31.10 -19.39
CA ARG A 274 3.73 -32.45 -19.95
C ARG A 274 4.87 -32.74 -20.92
N THR A 275 5.25 -31.73 -21.73
CA THR A 275 6.15 -31.95 -22.88
C THR A 275 7.63 -31.77 -22.56
N SER A 276 7.97 -31.12 -21.47
CA SER A 276 9.36 -30.92 -21.07
C SER A 276 9.95 -32.23 -20.49
N ALA A 277 10.87 -32.87 -21.20
CA ALA A 277 11.61 -34.05 -20.73
C ALA A 277 12.32 -33.74 -19.40
N ARG A 278 12.97 -32.57 -19.31
CA ARG A 278 13.72 -32.15 -18.11
C ARG A 278 12.85 -32.07 -16.84
N LEU A 279 11.59 -31.72 -16.97
CA LEU A 279 10.66 -31.65 -15.83
C LEU A 279 10.15 -33.01 -15.39
N ASN A 280 10.12 -33.98 -16.31
CA ASN A 280 9.52 -35.31 -16.14
C ASN A 280 10.53 -36.44 -15.87
N GLU A 281 11.84 -36.21 -16.06
CA GLU A 281 12.88 -37.16 -15.75
C GLU A 281 13.31 -37.04 -14.27
N ILE A 282 13.69 -38.19 -13.68
CA ILE A 282 14.21 -38.19 -12.30
C ILE A 282 15.57 -37.51 -12.29
N ASP A 283 15.67 -36.40 -11.55
CA ASP A 283 16.94 -35.72 -11.32
C ASP A 283 17.80 -36.46 -10.30
N ALA A 284 19.04 -36.73 -10.65
CA ALA A 284 19.95 -37.52 -9.82
C ALA A 284 20.23 -36.90 -8.44
N LYS A 285 20.15 -35.57 -8.31
CA LYS A 285 20.37 -34.85 -7.03
C LYS A 285 19.10 -34.86 -6.18
N LEU A 286 17.93 -34.73 -6.80
CA LEU A 286 16.64 -34.73 -6.11
C LEU A 286 16.15 -36.13 -5.74
N GLY A 287 16.57 -37.18 -6.48
CA GLY A 287 16.05 -38.52 -6.34
C GLY A 287 14.56 -38.65 -6.73
N LYS A 288 13.99 -37.65 -7.39
CA LYS A 288 12.62 -37.52 -7.86
C LYS A 288 12.57 -36.58 -9.07
N THR A 289 11.42 -36.52 -9.74
CA THR A 289 11.24 -35.54 -10.82
C THR A 289 11.21 -34.10 -10.27
N PRO A 290 11.67 -33.12 -11.05
CA PRO A 290 11.51 -31.69 -10.68
C PRO A 290 10.04 -31.32 -10.43
N LEU A 291 9.08 -31.83 -11.21
CA LEU A 291 7.64 -31.58 -11.01
C LEU A 291 7.14 -32.06 -9.65
N LYS A 292 7.53 -33.26 -9.22
CA LYS A 292 7.18 -33.75 -7.87
C LYS A 292 7.76 -32.82 -6.81
N PHE A 293 9.02 -32.44 -6.94
CA PHE A 293 9.70 -31.56 -5.99
C PHE A 293 8.99 -30.19 -5.89
N TYR A 294 8.64 -29.56 -7.03
CA TYR A 294 7.92 -28.29 -7.04
C TYR A 294 6.50 -28.42 -6.48
N THR A 295 5.83 -29.54 -6.77
CA THR A 295 4.48 -29.80 -6.26
C THR A 295 4.47 -29.92 -4.74
N GLU A 296 5.42 -30.65 -4.15
CA GLU A 296 5.58 -30.78 -2.71
C GLU A 296 5.94 -29.42 -2.07
N PHE A 297 6.84 -28.65 -2.68
CA PHE A 297 7.23 -27.31 -2.22
C PHE A 297 6.04 -26.35 -2.22
N LEU A 298 5.35 -26.24 -3.37
CA LEU A 298 4.19 -25.35 -3.52
C LEU A 298 3.03 -25.76 -2.61
N LYS A 299 2.80 -27.06 -2.42
CA LYS A 299 1.78 -27.53 -1.50
C LYS A 299 2.04 -27.04 -0.09
N LYS A 300 3.26 -27.27 0.42
CA LYS A 300 3.65 -26.96 1.80
C LYS A 300 3.70 -25.45 2.05
N ASN A 301 4.38 -24.71 1.19
CA ASN A 301 4.76 -23.32 1.46
C ASN A 301 3.71 -22.31 0.94
N VAL A 302 2.91 -22.69 -0.06
CA VAL A 302 1.95 -21.79 -0.72
C VAL A 302 0.52 -22.26 -0.57
N PHE A 303 0.19 -23.45 -1.08
CA PHE A 303 -1.19 -23.89 -1.23
C PHE A 303 -1.89 -24.20 0.10
N ASP A 304 -1.24 -24.87 1.03
CA ASP A 304 -1.82 -25.18 2.33
C ASP A 304 -2.02 -23.88 3.15
N ASN A 305 -1.17 -22.88 2.99
CA ASN A 305 -1.33 -21.57 3.62
C ASN A 305 -2.53 -20.78 3.10
N ILE A 306 -2.89 -20.93 1.82
CA ILE A 306 -4.06 -20.28 1.22
C ILE A 306 -5.37 -20.81 1.82
N LYS A 307 -5.47 -22.10 2.06
CA LYS A 307 -6.69 -22.74 2.57
C LYS A 307 -7.04 -22.40 4.01
N TYR A 308 -6.02 -22.12 4.83
CA TYR A 308 -6.21 -21.89 6.28
C TYR A 308 -6.35 -20.43 6.66
N ARG A 309 -6.03 -19.49 5.77
CA ARG A 309 -6.15 -18.06 6.03
C ARG A 309 -7.42 -17.51 5.37
N SER A 310 -8.50 -17.46 6.15
CA SER A 310 -9.76 -16.80 5.78
C SER A 310 -9.65 -15.26 5.74
N SER A 311 -8.43 -14.71 5.80
CA SER A 311 -8.18 -13.29 5.82
C SER A 311 -8.05 -12.71 4.41
N SER A 312 -8.42 -11.47 4.29
CA SER A 312 -8.36 -10.59 3.13
C SER A 312 -6.97 -10.44 2.47
N GLU A 313 -5.95 -11.13 2.94
CA GLU A 313 -4.60 -11.06 2.38
C GLU A 313 -4.50 -11.88 1.10
N ASP A 314 -4.14 -11.20 0.02
CA ASP A 314 -3.85 -11.82 -1.27
C ASP A 314 -2.47 -12.47 -1.27
N PHE A 315 -2.33 -13.57 -0.51
CA PHE A 315 -1.10 -14.34 -0.43
C PHE A 315 -0.63 -14.82 -1.81
N ILE A 316 -1.55 -15.26 -2.67
CA ILE A 316 -1.23 -15.69 -4.04
C ILE A 316 -0.72 -14.50 -4.86
N GLY A 317 -1.36 -13.35 -4.79
CA GLY A 317 -0.94 -12.16 -5.52
C GLY A 317 0.43 -11.66 -5.07
N ARG A 318 0.72 -11.67 -3.76
CA ARG A 318 2.05 -11.35 -3.22
C ARG A 318 3.10 -12.34 -3.71
N PHE A 319 2.81 -13.64 -3.59
CA PHE A 319 3.72 -14.67 -4.06
C PHE A 319 4.04 -14.52 -5.56
N TYR A 320 3.01 -14.29 -6.39
CA TYR A 320 3.23 -14.04 -7.82
C TYR A 320 3.96 -12.73 -8.08
N GLY A 321 3.64 -11.68 -7.35
CA GLY A 321 4.34 -10.39 -7.45
C GLY A 321 5.84 -10.55 -7.23
N GLU A 322 6.23 -11.21 -6.15
CA GLU A 322 7.63 -11.48 -5.84
C GLU A 322 8.25 -12.48 -6.82
N PHE A 323 7.53 -13.55 -7.14
CA PHE A 323 8.01 -14.55 -8.09
C PHE A 323 8.28 -13.95 -9.47
N MET A 324 7.42 -13.03 -9.94
CA MET A 324 7.60 -12.34 -11.21
C MET A 324 8.72 -11.31 -11.16
N SER A 325 9.00 -10.67 -10.03
CA SER A 325 10.13 -9.74 -9.88
C SER A 325 11.47 -10.41 -10.10
N TYR A 326 11.62 -11.68 -9.74
CA TYR A 326 12.80 -12.50 -10.02
C TYR A 326 12.88 -12.99 -11.48
N SER A 327 11.76 -13.01 -12.21
CA SER A 327 11.71 -13.48 -13.60
C SER A 327 12.17 -12.44 -14.63
N GLY A 328 12.33 -11.19 -14.23
CA GLY A 328 12.84 -10.09 -15.06
C GLY A 328 14.07 -9.47 -14.43
N GLY A 329 15.26 -10.02 -14.67
CA GLY A 329 16.51 -9.33 -14.35
C GLY A 329 16.50 -7.96 -15.04
N ASP A 330 16.28 -6.87 -14.28
CA ASP A 330 16.19 -5.45 -14.64
C ASP A 330 14.80 -4.88 -14.95
N GLY A 331 13.68 -5.58 -14.66
CA GLY A 331 12.33 -5.01 -14.85
C GLY A 331 11.96 -4.66 -16.31
N GLN A 332 12.90 -4.71 -17.22
CA GLN A 332 12.74 -4.27 -18.61
C GLN A 332 12.48 -5.39 -19.62
N THR A 333 12.76 -6.64 -19.28
CA THR A 333 12.75 -7.74 -20.26
C THR A 333 11.34 -8.19 -20.65
N LEU A 334 10.31 -7.91 -19.84
CA LEU A 334 8.92 -8.27 -20.15
C LEU A 334 7.99 -7.08 -20.31
N GLY A 335 8.42 -5.84 -19.95
CA GLY A 335 7.56 -4.65 -20.02
C GLY A 335 6.31 -4.74 -19.10
N ILE A 336 6.33 -5.66 -18.14
CA ILE A 336 5.18 -5.92 -17.26
C ILE A 336 5.49 -5.33 -15.89
N VAL A 337 4.72 -4.31 -15.51
CA VAL A 337 4.75 -3.70 -14.17
C VAL A 337 3.52 -4.18 -13.42
N LEU A 338 3.73 -5.02 -12.42
CA LEU A 338 2.61 -5.50 -11.59
C LEU A 338 2.14 -4.39 -10.65
N THR A 339 0.83 -4.16 -10.63
CA THR A 339 0.23 -3.15 -9.75
C THR A 339 0.23 -3.63 -8.31
N PRO A 340 0.85 -2.88 -7.37
CA PRO A 340 0.86 -3.25 -5.95
C PRO A 340 -0.56 -3.35 -5.38
N ARG A 341 -0.75 -4.25 -4.44
CA ARG A 341 -2.06 -4.53 -3.85
C ARG A 341 -2.72 -3.28 -3.25
N HIS A 342 -1.97 -2.47 -2.49
CA HIS A 342 -2.51 -1.26 -1.88
C HIS A 342 -3.05 -0.25 -2.91
N ILE A 343 -2.48 -0.22 -4.12
CA ILE A 343 -2.98 0.59 -5.24
C ILE A 343 -4.28 -0.01 -5.79
N CYS A 344 -4.36 -1.35 -5.92
CA CYS A 344 -5.60 -2.00 -6.36
C CYS A 344 -6.76 -1.73 -5.39
N ASP A 345 -6.50 -1.80 -4.08
CA ASP A 345 -7.49 -1.50 -3.05
C ASP A 345 -7.83 0.00 -3.01
N LEU A 346 -6.84 0.88 -3.24
CA LEU A 346 -7.08 2.33 -3.33
C LEU A 346 -8.00 2.69 -4.51
N PHE A 347 -7.85 2.03 -5.66
CA PHE A 347 -8.76 2.20 -6.80
C PHE A 347 -10.20 1.85 -6.43
N CYS A 348 -10.39 0.74 -5.70
CA CYS A 348 -11.71 0.32 -5.24
C CYS A 348 -12.37 1.38 -4.34
N ASP A 349 -11.58 2.01 -3.45
CA ASP A 349 -12.08 3.07 -2.57
C ASP A 349 -12.36 4.37 -3.32
N LEU A 350 -11.43 4.84 -4.17
CA LEU A 350 -11.58 6.07 -4.94
C LEU A 350 -12.79 6.03 -5.88
N LEU A 351 -13.07 4.87 -6.45
CA LEU A 351 -14.23 4.63 -7.31
C LEU A 351 -15.48 4.26 -6.52
N ASP A 352 -15.41 4.14 -5.20
CA ASP A 352 -16.51 3.68 -4.34
C ASP A 352 -17.26 2.48 -4.94
N ILE A 353 -16.53 1.39 -5.21
CA ILE A 353 -17.06 0.21 -5.87
C ILE A 353 -18.26 -0.34 -5.12
N GLN A 354 -19.38 -0.56 -5.83
CA GLN A 354 -20.62 -1.11 -5.30
C GLN A 354 -20.78 -2.59 -5.69
N ALA A 355 -21.54 -3.32 -4.88
CA ALA A 355 -21.82 -4.74 -5.14
C ALA A 355 -22.56 -5.02 -6.47
N THR A 356 -23.17 -4.00 -7.06
CA THR A 356 -23.88 -4.06 -8.34
C THR A 356 -23.02 -3.68 -9.53
N ASP A 357 -21.84 -3.14 -9.33
CA ASP A 357 -20.96 -2.71 -10.40
C ASP A 357 -20.50 -3.87 -11.28
N ILE A 358 -20.24 -3.56 -12.53
CA ILE A 358 -19.56 -4.44 -13.48
C ILE A 358 -18.20 -3.81 -13.78
N VAL A 359 -17.14 -4.52 -13.49
CA VAL A 359 -15.75 -4.04 -13.56
C VAL A 359 -15.08 -4.51 -14.83
N LEU A 360 -14.40 -3.60 -15.53
CA LEU A 360 -13.57 -3.88 -16.69
C LEU A 360 -12.11 -3.48 -16.41
N ASP A 361 -11.20 -4.45 -16.57
CA ASP A 361 -9.76 -4.24 -16.58
C ASP A 361 -9.20 -4.69 -17.94
N PRO A 362 -8.91 -3.77 -18.87
CA PRO A 362 -8.52 -4.13 -20.22
C PRO A 362 -7.03 -4.49 -20.39
N CYS A 363 -6.23 -4.34 -19.33
CA CYS A 363 -4.81 -4.68 -19.30
C CYS A 363 -4.52 -5.48 -18.02
N CYS A 364 -5.28 -6.58 -17.81
CA CYS A 364 -5.43 -7.14 -16.47
C CYS A 364 -4.19 -7.85 -15.89
N GLY A 365 -3.15 -8.12 -16.68
CA GLY A 365 -1.92 -8.73 -16.20
C GLY A 365 -2.20 -10.01 -15.40
N THR A 366 -1.91 -9.99 -14.10
CA THR A 366 -2.24 -11.08 -13.17
C THR A 366 -3.66 -11.01 -12.57
N ALA A 367 -4.50 -10.10 -13.04
CA ALA A 367 -5.85 -9.78 -12.55
C ALA A 367 -5.91 -9.11 -11.17
N GLY A 368 -4.89 -8.34 -10.78
CA GLY A 368 -4.81 -7.67 -9.48
C GLY A 368 -6.00 -6.77 -9.17
N PHE A 369 -6.40 -5.90 -10.11
CA PHE A 369 -7.59 -5.03 -9.95
C PHE A 369 -8.89 -5.84 -9.84
N LEU A 370 -9.07 -6.87 -10.67
CA LEU A 370 -10.27 -7.70 -10.62
C LEU A 370 -10.39 -8.48 -9.31
N VAL A 371 -9.28 -8.95 -8.75
CA VAL A 371 -9.23 -9.60 -7.44
C VAL A 371 -9.60 -8.62 -6.33
N ALA A 372 -9.02 -7.40 -6.34
CA ALA A 372 -9.35 -6.37 -5.37
C ALA A 372 -10.84 -5.98 -5.44
N ALA A 373 -11.35 -5.71 -6.64
CA ALA A 373 -12.77 -5.41 -6.86
C ALA A 373 -13.68 -6.53 -6.36
N MET A 374 -13.34 -7.79 -6.66
CA MET A 374 -14.08 -8.95 -6.17
C MET A 374 -14.17 -8.97 -4.64
N HIS A 375 -13.07 -8.73 -3.93
CA HIS A 375 -13.06 -8.69 -2.46
C HIS A 375 -13.96 -7.58 -1.93
N HIS A 376 -13.81 -6.35 -2.39
CA HIS A 376 -14.63 -5.21 -1.97
C HIS A 376 -16.13 -5.43 -2.23
N MET A 377 -16.50 -5.99 -3.38
CA MET A 377 -17.89 -6.32 -3.71
C MET A 377 -18.44 -7.45 -2.84
N LEU A 378 -17.65 -8.49 -2.56
CA LEU A 378 -18.04 -9.62 -1.72
C LEU A 378 -18.24 -9.23 -0.26
N GLU A 379 -17.45 -8.29 0.27
CA GLU A 379 -17.63 -7.73 1.60
C GLU A 379 -18.96 -6.97 1.72
N LYS A 380 -19.32 -6.16 0.71
CA LYS A 380 -20.57 -5.40 0.68
C LYS A 380 -21.83 -6.28 0.61
N VAL A 381 -21.76 -7.50 0.06
CA VAL A 381 -22.92 -8.41 0.00
C VAL A 381 -22.98 -9.42 1.15
N GLY A 382 -21.93 -9.50 1.97
CA GLY A 382 -21.85 -10.41 3.13
C GLY A 382 -22.12 -11.87 2.75
N ALA A 383 -23.07 -12.54 3.42
CA ALA A 383 -23.35 -13.97 3.27
C ALA A 383 -24.30 -14.32 2.10
N ASP A 384 -24.81 -13.37 1.32
CA ASP A 384 -25.74 -13.61 0.21
C ASP A 384 -25.08 -14.41 -0.94
N GLN A 385 -25.27 -15.72 -0.92
CA GLN A 385 -24.63 -16.65 -1.87
C GLN A 385 -25.03 -16.38 -3.33
N ASN A 386 -26.25 -15.89 -3.59
CA ASN A 386 -26.68 -15.60 -4.96
C ASN A 386 -25.95 -14.37 -5.52
N LYS A 387 -25.85 -13.31 -4.73
CA LYS A 387 -25.09 -12.12 -5.11
C LYS A 387 -23.61 -12.43 -5.24
N ARG A 388 -23.02 -13.16 -4.30
CA ARG A 388 -21.61 -13.63 -4.37
C ARG A 388 -21.34 -14.39 -5.68
N LYS A 389 -22.22 -15.33 -6.03
CA LYS A 389 -22.10 -16.09 -7.29
C LYS A 389 -22.26 -15.19 -8.52
N ASN A 390 -23.13 -14.18 -8.47
CA ASN A 390 -23.31 -13.25 -9.59
C ASN A 390 -22.06 -12.39 -9.79
N ILE A 391 -21.48 -11.83 -8.71
CA ILE A 391 -20.23 -11.07 -8.75
C ILE A 391 -19.15 -11.90 -9.45
N LYS A 392 -18.86 -13.08 -8.93
CA LYS A 392 -17.82 -13.97 -9.46
C LYS A 392 -18.04 -14.37 -10.92
N LYS A 393 -19.30 -14.59 -11.35
CA LYS A 393 -19.58 -15.15 -12.68
C LYS A 393 -19.81 -14.14 -13.78
N LYS A 394 -20.24 -12.90 -13.45
CA LYS A 394 -20.77 -11.97 -14.46
C LYS A 394 -20.22 -10.55 -14.37
N GLN A 395 -19.66 -10.15 -13.22
CA GLN A 395 -19.41 -8.73 -12.99
C GLN A 395 -17.93 -8.34 -13.13
N LEU A 396 -17.02 -9.30 -13.35
CA LEU A 396 -15.59 -9.07 -13.48
C LEU A 396 -15.14 -9.44 -14.89
N HIS A 397 -14.65 -8.47 -15.65
CA HIS A 397 -14.20 -8.66 -17.04
C HIS A 397 -12.77 -8.17 -17.22
N GLY A 398 -11.96 -8.93 -17.97
CA GLY A 398 -10.59 -8.56 -18.27
C GLY A 398 -10.17 -8.89 -19.69
N PHE A 399 -9.17 -8.15 -20.18
CA PHE A 399 -8.42 -8.48 -21.38
C PHE A 399 -6.94 -8.58 -21.03
N GLU A 400 -6.26 -9.52 -21.65
CA GLU A 400 -4.81 -9.67 -21.57
C GLU A 400 -4.27 -10.11 -22.94
N LEU A 401 -3.27 -9.40 -23.41
CA LEU A 401 -2.68 -9.67 -24.74
C LEU A 401 -1.76 -10.89 -24.70
N GLN A 402 -0.95 -11.01 -23.65
CA GLN A 402 0.05 -12.05 -23.52
C GLN A 402 -0.57 -13.34 -23.00
N SER A 403 -0.43 -14.43 -23.74
CA SER A 403 -1.09 -15.70 -23.43
C SER A 403 -0.61 -16.33 -22.12
N ASN A 404 0.67 -16.15 -21.76
CA ASN A 404 1.21 -16.60 -20.49
C ASN A 404 0.61 -15.82 -19.30
N MET A 405 0.50 -14.48 -19.40
CA MET A 405 -0.12 -13.66 -18.37
C MET A 405 -1.62 -13.94 -18.25
N PHE A 406 -2.30 -14.15 -19.38
CA PHE A 406 -3.68 -14.62 -19.40
C PHE A 406 -3.87 -15.94 -18.63
N ALA A 407 -2.96 -16.91 -18.78
CA ALA A 407 -3.05 -18.16 -18.04
C ALA A 407 -2.86 -17.95 -16.53
N ILE A 408 -1.96 -17.06 -16.12
CA ILE A 408 -1.74 -16.68 -14.72
C ILE A 408 -2.99 -15.97 -14.15
N ALA A 409 -3.52 -14.99 -14.89
CA ALA A 409 -4.73 -14.26 -14.50
C ALA A 409 -5.94 -15.20 -14.30
N ALA A 410 -6.16 -16.11 -15.27
CA ALA A 410 -7.21 -17.10 -15.18
C ALA A 410 -7.02 -18.02 -13.97
N THR A 411 -5.78 -18.47 -13.70
CA THR A 411 -5.45 -19.26 -12.51
C THR A 411 -5.78 -18.50 -11.23
N ASN A 412 -5.36 -17.24 -11.13
CA ASN A 412 -5.63 -16.40 -9.97
C ASN A 412 -7.13 -16.30 -9.66
N MET A 413 -7.94 -16.09 -10.68
CA MET A 413 -9.40 -16.01 -10.52
C MET A 413 -10.02 -17.37 -10.17
N ILE A 414 -9.59 -18.46 -10.81
CA ILE A 414 -10.11 -19.82 -10.57
C ILE A 414 -9.81 -20.28 -9.14
N LEU A 415 -8.61 -20.03 -8.61
CA LEU A 415 -8.22 -20.40 -7.24
C LEU A 415 -9.05 -19.63 -6.17
N ARG A 416 -9.75 -18.57 -6.56
CA ARG A 416 -10.69 -17.81 -5.71
C ARG A 416 -12.16 -18.15 -5.97
N ASP A 417 -12.41 -19.27 -6.63
CA ASP A 417 -13.74 -19.74 -7.01
C ASP A 417 -14.49 -18.81 -7.99
N ASP A 418 -13.78 -17.97 -8.73
CA ASP A 418 -14.33 -17.34 -9.93
C ASP A 418 -14.32 -18.35 -11.09
N GLY A 419 -15.31 -19.23 -11.05
CA GLY A 419 -15.36 -20.38 -11.96
C GLY A 419 -15.53 -20.05 -13.44
N ASN A 420 -15.83 -18.82 -13.82
CA ASN A 420 -16.09 -18.48 -15.22
C ASN A 420 -15.01 -17.57 -15.82
N SER A 421 -14.18 -16.95 -14.99
CA SER A 421 -13.19 -15.97 -15.38
C SER A 421 -13.51 -15.30 -16.74
N ASN A 422 -14.14 -14.12 -16.74
CA ASN A 422 -14.45 -13.43 -17.99
C ASN A 422 -13.24 -12.69 -18.56
N ILE A 423 -12.04 -13.24 -18.31
CA ILE A 423 -10.80 -12.74 -18.89
C ILE A 423 -10.66 -13.32 -20.30
N LYS A 424 -10.32 -12.48 -21.27
CA LYS A 424 -10.07 -12.85 -22.65
C LYS A 424 -8.61 -12.62 -23.00
N CYS A 425 -8.02 -13.56 -23.78
CA CYS A 425 -6.69 -13.38 -24.32
C CYS A 425 -6.78 -12.75 -25.72
N GLU A 426 -6.95 -11.44 -25.73
CA GLU A 426 -7.20 -10.65 -26.92
C GLU A 426 -6.55 -9.27 -26.76
N ASP A 427 -6.17 -8.65 -27.88
CA ASP A 427 -5.70 -7.26 -27.93
C ASP A 427 -6.90 -6.32 -27.70
N PHE A 428 -6.86 -5.57 -26.61
CA PHE A 428 -7.94 -4.66 -26.25
C PHE A 428 -8.11 -3.51 -27.24
N LEU A 429 -7.03 -2.93 -27.73
CA LEU A 429 -7.09 -1.81 -28.69
C LEU A 429 -7.70 -2.20 -30.05
N ARG A 430 -7.75 -3.50 -30.36
CA ARG A 430 -8.42 -4.01 -31.55
C ARG A 430 -9.91 -4.35 -31.34
N GLN A 431 -10.39 -4.26 -30.11
CA GLN A 431 -11.81 -4.47 -29.84
C GLN A 431 -12.62 -3.23 -30.26
N ASN A 432 -13.83 -3.43 -30.75
CA ASN A 432 -14.73 -2.32 -30.97
C ASN A 432 -15.32 -1.86 -29.62
N PRO A 433 -15.09 -0.61 -29.17
CA PRO A 433 -15.59 -0.11 -27.89
C PRO A 433 -17.09 -0.32 -27.70
N ALA A 434 -17.92 -0.06 -28.72
CA ALA A 434 -19.38 -0.27 -28.66
C ALA A 434 -19.77 -1.72 -28.37
N GLN A 435 -18.97 -2.71 -28.85
CA GLN A 435 -19.21 -4.12 -28.53
C GLN A 435 -18.76 -4.49 -27.11
N VAL A 436 -17.69 -3.88 -26.62
CA VAL A 436 -17.24 -4.04 -25.24
C VAL A 436 -18.25 -3.41 -24.28
N GLN A 437 -18.78 -2.24 -24.61
CA GLN A 437 -19.81 -1.53 -23.85
C GLN A 437 -21.08 -2.36 -23.62
N LEU A 438 -21.43 -3.26 -24.54
CA LEU A 438 -22.57 -4.18 -24.37
C LEU A 438 -22.46 -5.11 -23.15
N LYS A 439 -21.29 -5.22 -22.53
CA LYS A 439 -21.12 -5.93 -21.25
C LYS A 439 -21.67 -5.15 -20.06
N GLY A 440 -21.91 -3.86 -20.22
CA GLY A 440 -22.49 -3.00 -19.21
C GLY A 440 -21.52 -2.61 -18.10
N ALA A 441 -20.22 -2.48 -18.42
CA ALA A 441 -19.22 -2.11 -17.43
C ALA A 441 -19.45 -0.69 -16.89
N THR A 442 -19.69 -0.60 -15.58
CA THR A 442 -19.93 0.66 -14.83
C THR A 442 -18.67 1.18 -14.13
N VAL A 443 -17.62 0.35 -14.07
CA VAL A 443 -16.32 0.71 -13.50
C VAL A 443 -15.21 0.22 -14.41
N GLY A 444 -14.26 1.12 -14.72
CA GLY A 444 -13.02 0.83 -15.42
C GLY A 444 -11.82 0.96 -14.48
N MET A 445 -10.93 -0.01 -14.50
CA MET A 445 -9.65 0.03 -13.80
C MET A 445 -8.55 -0.40 -14.73
N MET A 446 -7.43 0.33 -14.80
CA MET A 446 -6.39 -0.02 -15.74
C MET A 446 -5.00 0.44 -15.28
N ASN A 447 -4.02 -0.43 -15.50
CA ASN A 447 -2.60 -0.12 -15.57
C ASN A 447 -2.12 -0.52 -16.99
N PRO A 448 -2.10 0.41 -17.97
CA PRO A 448 -1.72 0.08 -19.33
C PRO A 448 -0.21 -0.20 -19.44
N PRO A 449 0.27 -0.81 -20.52
CA PRO A 449 1.70 -0.95 -20.76
C PRO A 449 2.36 0.41 -20.94
N TYR A 450 3.52 0.65 -20.28
CA TYR A 450 4.22 1.94 -20.32
C TYR A 450 5.22 2.01 -21.48
N SER A 451 5.37 3.22 -22.04
CA SER A 451 6.41 3.58 -23.00
C SER A 451 6.42 2.73 -24.28
N GLN A 452 5.26 2.21 -24.69
CA GLN A 452 5.12 1.48 -25.95
C GLN A 452 4.83 2.44 -27.13
N GLY A 453 4.20 3.59 -26.86
CA GLY A 453 3.85 4.59 -27.86
C GLY A 453 5.07 5.27 -28.47
N THR A 454 5.01 5.52 -29.76
CA THR A 454 6.00 6.27 -30.51
C THR A 454 5.32 7.23 -31.48
N LYS A 455 6.05 8.21 -32.01
CA LYS A 455 5.54 9.09 -33.09
C LYS A 455 5.11 8.31 -34.34
N ALA A 456 5.68 7.13 -34.59
CA ALA A 456 5.32 6.27 -35.70
C ALA A 456 4.07 5.45 -35.43
N ASP A 457 3.79 5.15 -34.15
CA ASP A 457 2.61 4.44 -33.68
C ASP A 457 2.04 5.10 -32.42
N PRO A 458 1.27 6.20 -32.58
CA PRO A 458 0.65 6.89 -31.44
C PRO A 458 -0.46 6.07 -30.74
N SER A 459 -0.99 5.04 -31.38
CA SER A 459 -2.04 4.19 -30.81
C SER A 459 -1.58 3.42 -29.56
N GLN A 460 -0.27 3.36 -29.33
CA GLN A 460 0.34 2.68 -28.19
C GLN A 460 0.70 3.65 -27.03
N TYR A 461 0.34 4.93 -27.11
CA TYR A 461 0.46 5.84 -25.96
C TYR A 461 -0.54 5.47 -24.87
N GLU A 462 -0.18 5.68 -23.63
CA GLU A 462 -1.03 5.39 -22.47
C GLU A 462 -2.39 6.10 -22.57
N LEU A 463 -2.43 7.33 -23.08
CA LEU A 463 -3.69 8.09 -23.27
C LEU A 463 -4.61 7.47 -24.34
N SER A 464 -4.07 6.77 -25.33
CA SER A 464 -4.89 6.01 -26.29
C SER A 464 -5.62 4.85 -25.60
N PHE A 465 -4.96 4.14 -24.69
CA PHE A 465 -5.60 3.11 -23.86
C PHE A 465 -6.68 3.71 -22.95
N VAL A 466 -6.42 4.92 -22.40
CA VAL A 466 -7.40 5.62 -21.55
C VAL A 466 -8.65 5.98 -22.35
N GLU A 467 -8.50 6.62 -23.53
CA GLU A 467 -9.61 6.96 -24.41
C GLU A 467 -10.42 5.70 -24.78
N HIS A 468 -9.74 4.63 -25.21
CA HIS A 468 -10.38 3.38 -25.60
C HIS A 468 -11.11 2.69 -24.44
N LEU A 469 -10.56 2.76 -23.22
CA LEU A 469 -11.24 2.29 -22.01
C LEU A 469 -12.52 3.07 -21.77
N LEU A 470 -12.46 4.40 -21.75
CA LEU A 470 -13.62 5.27 -21.49
C LEU A 470 -14.73 5.06 -22.52
N ASP A 471 -14.38 4.94 -23.81
CA ASP A 471 -15.31 4.60 -24.88
C ASP A 471 -15.98 3.23 -24.71
N SER A 472 -15.30 2.30 -24.02
CA SER A 472 -15.78 0.93 -23.78
C SER A 472 -16.68 0.79 -22.56
N LEU A 473 -16.84 1.83 -21.75
CA LEU A 473 -17.67 1.85 -20.55
C LEU A 473 -19.09 2.33 -20.86
N THR A 474 -20.02 2.14 -19.92
CA THR A 474 -21.37 2.72 -20.00
C THR A 474 -21.35 4.21 -19.68
N GLU A 475 -22.39 4.94 -20.10
CA GLU A 475 -22.60 6.35 -19.74
C GLU A 475 -22.60 6.53 -18.21
N GLY A 476 -21.89 7.55 -17.71
CA GLY A 476 -21.72 7.82 -16.28
C GLY A 476 -20.86 6.81 -15.52
N ALA A 477 -20.18 5.89 -16.21
CA ALA A 477 -19.28 4.93 -15.58
C ALA A 477 -18.04 5.63 -15.04
N ARG A 478 -17.55 5.14 -13.90
CA ARG A 478 -16.37 5.67 -13.22
C ARG A 478 -15.13 4.89 -13.64
N ALA A 479 -14.05 5.59 -13.94
CA ALA A 479 -12.79 4.94 -14.30
C ALA A 479 -11.61 5.52 -13.55
N ALA A 480 -10.69 4.66 -13.13
CA ALA A 480 -9.39 5.05 -12.61
C ALA A 480 -8.28 4.35 -13.41
N VAL A 481 -7.27 5.10 -13.76
CA VAL A 481 -6.10 4.59 -14.49
C VAL A 481 -4.83 5.03 -13.80
N ILE A 482 -3.82 4.15 -13.73
CA ILE A 482 -2.50 4.52 -13.25
C ILE A 482 -1.54 4.55 -14.44
N VAL A 483 -0.89 5.69 -14.63
CA VAL A 483 -0.02 5.94 -15.79
C VAL A 483 1.22 6.71 -15.34
N PRO A 484 2.31 6.72 -16.14
CA PRO A 484 3.44 7.61 -15.87
C PRO A 484 3.00 9.08 -15.84
N GLN A 485 3.61 9.86 -14.95
CA GLN A 485 3.38 11.31 -14.86
C GLN A 485 3.56 12.02 -16.21
N SER A 486 4.48 11.54 -17.05
CA SER A 486 4.72 12.07 -18.40
C SER A 486 3.49 12.03 -19.29
N SER A 487 2.62 11.03 -19.18
CA SER A 487 1.36 10.94 -19.94
C SER A 487 0.39 12.08 -19.59
N MET A 488 0.39 12.53 -18.33
CA MET A 488 -0.46 13.65 -17.89
C MET A 488 0.13 15.02 -18.25
N THR A 489 1.45 15.13 -18.51
CA THR A 489 2.03 16.37 -19.01
C THR A 489 1.60 16.65 -20.45
N GLY A 490 1.49 15.62 -21.31
CA GLY A 490 0.99 15.76 -22.67
C GLY A 490 1.88 16.62 -23.56
N LYS A 491 3.18 16.30 -23.65
CA LYS A 491 4.17 17.12 -24.37
C LYS A 491 4.09 17.02 -25.89
N THR A 492 3.58 15.91 -26.40
CA THR A 492 3.47 15.68 -27.84
C THR A 492 2.12 16.15 -28.38
N LYS A 493 2.03 16.44 -29.68
CA LYS A 493 0.76 16.79 -30.34
C LYS A 493 -0.25 15.65 -30.27
N ASP A 494 0.22 14.43 -30.38
CA ASP A 494 -0.66 13.24 -30.31
C ASP A 494 -1.27 13.10 -28.90
N GLU A 495 -0.46 13.26 -27.85
CA GLU A 495 -0.97 13.25 -26.46
C GLU A 495 -1.96 14.40 -26.19
N GLN A 496 -1.71 15.60 -26.74
CA GLN A 496 -2.65 16.72 -26.65
C GLN A 496 -3.97 16.40 -27.37
N THR A 497 -3.91 15.76 -28.54
CA THR A 497 -5.10 15.31 -29.27
C THR A 497 -5.90 14.29 -28.46
N PHE A 498 -5.25 13.33 -27.80
CA PHE A 498 -5.94 12.41 -26.90
C PHE A 498 -6.61 13.14 -25.73
N LYS A 499 -5.94 14.12 -25.11
CA LYS A 499 -6.53 14.93 -24.04
C LYS A 499 -7.74 15.73 -24.52
N GLU A 500 -7.67 16.34 -25.72
CA GLU A 500 -8.78 17.05 -26.33
C GLU A 500 -9.98 16.10 -26.55
N ASN A 501 -9.73 14.92 -27.11
CA ASN A 501 -10.78 13.92 -27.35
C ASN A 501 -11.39 13.42 -26.03
N ILE A 502 -10.56 13.13 -25.02
CA ILE A 502 -11.02 12.71 -23.71
C ILE A 502 -11.95 13.78 -23.13
N LEU A 503 -11.52 15.05 -23.05
CA LEU A 503 -12.37 16.12 -22.47
C LEU A 503 -13.63 16.39 -23.31
N LYS A 504 -13.58 16.16 -24.61
CA LYS A 504 -14.74 16.33 -25.48
C LYS A 504 -15.83 15.30 -25.22
N HIS A 505 -15.50 14.10 -24.82
CA HIS A 505 -16.43 12.98 -24.70
C HIS A 505 -16.61 12.46 -23.27
N HIS A 506 -15.66 12.76 -22.38
CA HIS A 506 -15.57 12.24 -21.01
C HIS A 506 -15.16 13.35 -20.05
N THR A 507 -15.41 13.17 -18.76
CA THR A 507 -15.04 14.13 -17.73
C THR A 507 -13.80 13.65 -16.94
N LEU A 508 -12.79 14.50 -16.80
CA LEU A 508 -11.73 14.33 -15.83
C LEU A 508 -12.24 14.79 -14.45
N GLU A 509 -12.20 13.91 -13.46
CA GLU A 509 -12.56 14.23 -12.07
C GLU A 509 -11.36 14.76 -11.27
N GLY A 510 -10.18 14.20 -11.51
CA GLY A 510 -8.95 14.66 -10.88
C GLY A 510 -7.77 13.71 -11.11
N VAL A 511 -6.60 14.13 -10.60
CA VAL A 511 -5.35 13.40 -10.72
C VAL A 511 -4.62 13.38 -9.38
N ILE A 512 -4.16 12.21 -8.97
CA ILE A 512 -3.43 11.97 -7.73
C ILE A 512 -2.00 11.58 -8.09
N THR A 513 -1.01 12.36 -7.66
CA THR A 513 0.41 12.04 -7.80
C THR A 513 0.79 11.04 -6.71
N CYS A 514 1.25 9.85 -7.11
CA CYS A 514 1.59 8.76 -6.21
C CYS A 514 3.04 8.83 -5.72
N ASN A 515 3.35 8.01 -4.72
CA ASN A 515 4.71 7.76 -4.25
C ASN A 515 5.60 7.30 -5.42
N THR A 516 6.81 7.86 -5.51
CA THR A 516 7.79 7.51 -6.56
C THR A 516 8.24 6.05 -6.50
N ASP A 517 8.16 5.45 -5.31
CA ASP A 517 8.49 4.05 -5.06
C ASP A 517 7.31 3.10 -5.21
N THR A 518 6.12 3.58 -5.63
CA THR A 518 4.93 2.74 -5.86
C THR A 518 5.26 1.52 -6.73
N PHE A 519 6.05 1.73 -7.78
CA PHE A 519 6.60 0.65 -8.61
C PHE A 519 8.10 0.50 -8.32
N TYR A 520 8.41 -0.03 -7.15
CA TYR A 520 9.78 -0.21 -6.67
C TYR A 520 10.65 -0.92 -7.71
N GLY A 521 11.83 -0.35 -7.99
CA GLY A 521 12.79 -0.88 -8.97
C GLY A 521 12.49 -0.53 -10.45
N VAL A 522 11.35 0.08 -10.77
CA VAL A 522 11.00 0.45 -12.17
C VAL A 522 11.40 1.89 -12.52
N GLY A 523 11.55 2.76 -11.52
CA GLY A 523 11.98 4.17 -11.73
C GLY A 523 10.93 5.04 -12.43
N THR A 524 9.64 4.69 -12.35
CA THR A 524 8.54 5.45 -12.93
C THR A 524 7.83 6.25 -11.83
N ASN A 525 7.53 7.52 -12.10
CA ASN A 525 6.68 8.35 -11.24
C ASN A 525 5.21 8.18 -11.67
N PRO A 526 4.40 7.40 -10.95
CA PRO A 526 3.03 7.14 -11.36
C PRO A 526 2.06 8.20 -10.87
N VAL A 527 0.97 8.37 -11.63
CA VAL A 527 -0.20 9.14 -11.22
C VAL A 527 -1.47 8.33 -11.46
N ILE A 528 -2.45 8.52 -10.61
CA ILE A 528 -3.80 7.96 -10.79
C ILE A 528 -4.68 9.08 -11.34
N ALA A 529 -5.25 8.89 -12.53
CA ALA A 529 -6.24 9.78 -13.11
C ALA A 529 -7.63 9.14 -13.06
N ILE A 530 -8.63 9.93 -12.69
CA ILE A 530 -10.00 9.46 -12.44
C ILE A 530 -10.94 10.20 -13.39
N PHE A 531 -11.83 9.43 -14.03
CA PHE A 531 -12.72 9.92 -15.07
C PHE A 531 -14.16 9.45 -14.87
N THR A 532 -15.10 10.22 -15.46
CA THR A 532 -16.48 9.79 -15.73
C THR A 532 -16.66 9.64 -17.23
N ALA A 533 -17.11 8.46 -17.66
CA ALA A 533 -17.22 8.10 -19.07
C ALA A 533 -18.51 8.67 -19.71
N HIS A 534 -18.41 9.06 -21.00
CA HIS A 534 -19.52 9.56 -21.84
C HIS A 534 -20.26 10.78 -21.31
N GLU A 535 -19.60 11.56 -20.46
CA GLU A 535 -20.06 12.87 -20.04
C GLU A 535 -19.02 13.90 -20.49
N PRO A 536 -19.32 14.76 -21.49
CA PRO A 536 -18.38 15.79 -21.92
C PRO A 536 -17.94 16.67 -20.75
N HIS A 537 -16.65 17.00 -20.70
CA HIS A 537 -16.09 17.79 -19.61
C HIS A 537 -16.62 19.24 -19.64
N PRO A 538 -17.35 19.71 -18.60
CA PRO A 538 -17.83 21.10 -18.55
C PRO A 538 -16.65 22.08 -18.40
N GLU A 539 -16.70 23.23 -19.07
CA GLU A 539 -15.62 24.24 -19.02
C GLU A 539 -15.38 24.79 -17.61
N ASP A 540 -16.39 24.81 -16.77
CA ASP A 540 -16.37 25.28 -15.39
C ASP A 540 -16.19 24.15 -14.35
N LYS A 541 -16.01 22.91 -14.80
CA LYS A 541 -15.78 21.76 -13.92
C LYS A 541 -14.45 21.92 -13.19
N VAL A 542 -14.52 21.91 -11.88
CA VAL A 542 -13.36 21.91 -11.00
C VAL A 542 -12.90 20.47 -10.77
N CYS A 543 -11.65 20.21 -11.10
CA CYS A 543 -10.97 18.93 -10.87
C CYS A 543 -10.06 19.01 -9.64
N LYS A 544 -9.84 17.88 -8.99
CA LYS A 544 -8.93 17.77 -7.84
C LYS A 544 -7.56 17.28 -8.28
N PHE A 545 -6.52 18.02 -7.90
CA PHE A 545 -5.13 17.63 -8.10
C PHE A 545 -4.48 17.42 -6.75
N ILE A 546 -4.06 16.18 -6.46
CA ILE A 546 -3.61 15.76 -5.13
C ILE A 546 -2.16 15.31 -5.20
N ASP A 547 -1.34 15.78 -4.26
CA ASP A 547 0.02 15.27 -4.01
C ASP A 547 -0.02 14.21 -2.91
N PHE A 548 -0.04 12.95 -3.31
CA PHE A 548 -0.03 11.81 -2.41
C PHE A 548 1.30 11.04 -2.44
N ARG A 549 2.40 11.73 -2.79
CA ARG A 549 3.73 11.10 -2.79
C ARG A 549 4.15 10.62 -1.41
N ASN A 550 3.67 11.25 -0.36
CA ASN A 550 3.88 10.83 1.02
C ASN A 550 2.69 9.98 1.50
N ASP A 551 2.53 8.79 0.94
CA ASP A 551 1.43 7.86 1.22
C ASP A 551 1.61 7.03 2.50
N GLY A 552 2.78 7.13 3.14
CA GLY A 552 3.09 6.36 4.35
C GLY A 552 3.69 5.00 4.08
N TYR A 553 3.94 4.64 2.82
CA TYR A 553 4.72 3.46 2.48
C TYR A 553 6.21 3.79 2.43
N GLU A 554 7.04 2.88 2.91
CA GLU A 554 8.48 3.04 3.05
C GLU A 554 9.23 1.90 2.36
N VAL A 555 10.36 2.24 1.71
CA VAL A 555 11.25 1.22 1.14
C VAL A 555 12.12 0.63 2.26
N ARG A 556 12.02 -0.67 2.47
CA ARG A 556 12.90 -1.42 3.38
C ARG A 556 13.86 -2.29 2.60
N ALA A 557 15.13 -2.26 3.01
CA ALA A 557 16.18 -3.06 2.38
C ALA A 557 15.79 -4.55 2.35
N HIS A 558 15.90 -5.18 1.19
CA HIS A 558 15.59 -6.58 0.93
C HIS A 558 14.10 -6.99 1.04
N ILE A 559 13.20 -6.07 1.37
CA ILE A 559 11.76 -6.34 1.49
C ILE A 559 10.96 -5.58 0.42
N GLY A 560 11.45 -4.43 -0.05
CA GLY A 560 10.72 -3.56 -0.98
C GLY A 560 9.84 -2.54 -0.25
N LEU A 561 8.72 -2.18 -0.86
CA LEU A 561 7.78 -1.19 -0.33
C LEU A 561 6.88 -1.81 0.74
N VAL A 562 6.92 -1.27 1.96
CA VAL A 562 6.19 -1.77 3.13
C VAL A 562 5.27 -0.69 3.69
N GLU A 563 4.11 -1.09 4.14
CA GLU A 563 3.15 -0.21 4.83
C GLU A 563 3.76 0.30 6.14
N GLY A 564 3.89 1.62 6.28
CA GLY A 564 4.29 2.29 7.51
C GLY A 564 3.10 2.60 8.41
N ASP A 565 3.37 2.97 9.65
CA ASP A 565 2.31 3.20 10.67
C ASP A 565 1.29 4.27 10.28
N SER A 566 1.69 5.27 9.49
CA SER A 566 0.82 6.37 9.06
C SER A 566 0.07 6.10 7.74
N ALA A 567 0.30 4.98 7.07
CA ALA A 567 -0.25 4.73 5.73
C ALA A 567 -1.79 4.69 5.72
N LYS A 568 -2.39 4.07 6.74
CA LYS A 568 -3.86 3.98 6.86
C LYS A 568 -4.50 5.34 7.09
N ASP A 569 -3.91 6.16 7.97
CA ASP A 569 -4.43 7.50 8.27
C ASP A 569 -4.28 8.42 7.05
N LYS A 570 -3.15 8.36 6.35
CA LYS A 570 -2.92 9.11 5.12
C LYS A 570 -3.86 8.69 3.99
N ARG A 571 -4.11 7.39 3.83
CA ARG A 571 -5.12 6.87 2.88
C ARG A 571 -6.51 7.38 3.25
N GLN A 572 -6.89 7.35 4.53
CA GLN A 572 -8.19 7.86 4.98
C GLN A 572 -8.30 9.37 4.71
N HIS A 573 -7.26 10.14 5.01
CA HIS A 573 -7.22 11.57 4.69
C HIS A 573 -7.37 11.85 3.19
N LEU A 574 -6.67 11.09 2.34
CA LEU A 574 -6.83 11.17 0.89
C LEU A 574 -8.30 10.96 0.47
N LEU A 575 -8.95 9.91 0.99
CA LEU A 575 -10.34 9.60 0.67
C LEU A 575 -11.31 10.68 1.18
N ASP A 576 -11.06 11.25 2.36
CA ASP A 576 -11.90 12.32 2.91
C ASP A 576 -11.78 13.61 2.08
N VAL A 577 -10.57 13.93 1.59
CA VAL A 577 -10.36 15.06 0.66
C VAL A 577 -10.98 14.75 -0.71
N TRP A 578 -10.79 13.55 -1.23
CA TRP A 578 -11.34 13.13 -2.51
C TRP A 578 -12.85 13.26 -2.55
N PHE A 579 -13.54 12.77 -1.53
CA PHE A 579 -15.00 12.85 -1.40
C PHE A 579 -15.51 14.15 -0.79
N SER A 580 -14.68 15.19 -0.66
CA SER A 580 -15.05 16.50 -0.10
C SER A 580 -15.64 16.43 1.32
N ARG A 581 -15.18 15.48 2.13
CA ARG A 581 -15.58 15.35 3.55
C ARG A 581 -14.76 16.28 4.45
N THR A 582 -13.56 16.64 4.00
CA THR A 582 -12.67 17.58 4.68
C THR A 582 -11.96 18.47 3.67
N GLU A 583 -11.57 19.66 4.11
CA GLU A 583 -10.71 20.57 3.35
C GLU A 583 -9.24 20.19 3.57
N ALA A 584 -8.40 20.46 2.58
CA ALA A 584 -6.97 20.22 2.65
C ALA A 584 -6.19 21.49 2.29
N ALA A 585 -4.95 21.58 2.80
CA ALA A 585 -4.02 22.63 2.37
C ALA A 585 -3.69 22.49 0.88
N SER A 586 -3.45 23.60 0.18
CA SER A 586 -3.09 23.63 -1.25
C SER A 586 -1.85 22.79 -1.58
N LYS A 587 -0.94 22.64 -0.62
CA LYS A 587 0.21 21.74 -0.74
C LYS A 587 -0.20 20.27 -0.94
N PHE A 588 -1.36 19.87 -0.43
CA PHE A 588 -1.87 18.51 -0.58
C PHE A 588 -2.88 18.39 -1.73
N CYS A 589 -3.84 19.32 -1.83
CA CYS A 589 -4.88 19.31 -2.84
C CYS A 589 -5.10 20.71 -3.42
N VAL A 590 -5.04 20.83 -4.74
CA VAL A 590 -5.43 22.03 -5.48
C VAL A 590 -6.66 21.71 -6.33
N GLU A 591 -7.63 22.58 -6.31
CA GLU A 591 -8.82 22.50 -7.14
C GLU A 591 -8.73 23.54 -8.28
N SER A 592 -8.87 23.08 -9.53
CA SER A 592 -8.77 23.93 -10.73
C SER A 592 -9.59 23.38 -11.88
N THR A 593 -10.04 24.24 -12.78
CA THR A 593 -10.50 23.84 -14.10
C THR A 593 -9.33 23.42 -14.95
N VAL A 594 -9.58 22.59 -15.99
CA VAL A 594 -8.53 22.07 -16.87
C VAL A 594 -8.84 22.29 -18.33
N LYS A 595 -7.77 22.38 -19.13
CA LYS A 595 -7.78 22.34 -20.59
C LYS A 595 -6.86 21.22 -21.07
N ALA A 596 -6.97 20.87 -22.34
CA ALA A 596 -6.14 19.83 -22.93
C ALA A 596 -4.64 20.19 -22.97
N GLU A 597 -4.33 21.49 -23.13
CA GLU A 597 -2.96 22.01 -23.13
C GLU A 597 -2.29 22.07 -21.76
N ASP A 598 -3.07 22.01 -20.67
CA ASP A 598 -2.54 22.05 -19.30
C ASP A 598 -1.82 20.74 -18.97
N GLU A 599 -0.85 20.78 -18.07
CA GLU A 599 -0.33 19.58 -17.44
C GLU A 599 -1.32 19.13 -16.35
N TRP A 600 -1.90 17.95 -16.48
CA TRP A 600 -2.90 17.45 -15.51
C TRP A 600 -2.21 16.89 -14.26
N LEU A 601 -1.55 17.77 -13.51
CA LEU A 601 -0.73 17.43 -12.36
C LEU A 601 -0.89 18.45 -11.24
N HIS A 602 -0.80 18.01 -9.99
CA HIS A 602 -0.80 18.90 -8.83
C HIS A 602 0.26 20.00 -8.95
N SER A 603 1.49 19.64 -9.34
CA SER A 603 2.62 20.58 -9.48
C SER A 603 2.41 21.71 -10.50
N PHE A 604 1.51 21.53 -11.47
CA PHE A 604 1.18 22.54 -12.46
C PHE A 604 0.25 23.61 -11.90
N PHE A 605 -0.72 23.21 -11.05
CA PHE A 605 -1.73 24.11 -10.47
C PHE A 605 -1.34 24.63 -9.10
N TYR A 606 -0.40 23.97 -8.42
CA TYR A 606 0.05 24.37 -7.10
C TYR A 606 0.99 25.58 -7.19
N PHE A 607 0.56 26.67 -6.57
CA PHE A 607 1.38 27.86 -6.39
C PHE A 607 1.83 27.95 -4.93
N ASN A 608 3.13 27.85 -4.70
CA ASN A 608 3.71 28.04 -3.38
C ASN A 608 4.03 29.53 -3.18
N ASP A 609 3.25 30.23 -2.37
CA ASP A 609 3.46 31.61 -1.95
C ASP A 609 4.16 31.73 -0.58
N GLU A 610 4.51 30.61 0.04
CA GLU A 610 5.30 30.59 1.26
C GLU A 610 6.70 31.16 0.96
N LYS A 611 7.09 32.19 1.71
CA LYS A 611 8.44 32.71 1.63
C LYS A 611 9.40 31.73 2.29
N PRO A 612 10.47 31.31 1.58
CA PRO A 612 11.45 30.44 2.19
C PRO A 612 12.03 31.06 3.46
N THR A 613 12.17 30.25 4.48
CA THR A 613 12.82 30.63 5.74
C THR A 613 14.34 30.48 5.65
N ASP A 614 15.09 31.07 6.56
CA ASP A 614 16.54 30.86 6.65
C ASP A 614 16.89 29.37 6.77
N ALA A 615 16.07 28.59 7.47
CA ALA A 615 16.24 27.15 7.60
C ALA A 615 16.04 26.39 6.27
N ASP A 616 15.14 26.87 5.39
CA ASP A 616 14.95 26.27 4.06
C ASP A 616 16.18 26.54 3.17
N PHE A 617 16.77 27.74 3.28
CA PHE A 617 18.00 28.06 2.58
C PHE A 617 19.19 27.24 3.11
N GLU A 618 19.34 27.10 4.43
CA GLU A 618 20.39 26.28 5.04
C GLU A 618 20.26 24.82 4.61
N LYS A 619 19.04 24.29 4.57
CA LYS A 619 18.75 22.95 4.09
C LYS A 619 19.12 22.79 2.61
N ALA A 620 18.70 23.71 1.76
CA ALA A 620 18.99 23.68 0.33
C ALA A 620 20.50 23.71 0.06
N ILE A 621 21.24 24.53 0.80
CA ILE A 621 22.71 24.58 0.74
C ILE A 621 23.33 23.25 1.23
N GLY A 622 22.84 22.69 2.33
CA GLY A 622 23.27 21.41 2.86
C GLY A 622 23.05 20.26 1.88
N ASP A 623 21.89 20.21 1.27
CA ASP A 623 21.53 19.20 0.26
C ASP A 623 22.42 19.34 -1.00
N TYR A 624 22.68 20.57 -1.45
CA TYR A 624 23.57 20.84 -2.58
C TYR A 624 25.02 20.42 -2.29
N LEU A 625 25.55 20.78 -1.11
CA LEU A 625 26.90 20.38 -0.70
C LEU A 625 27.04 18.85 -0.57
N THR A 626 25.98 18.19 -0.09
CA THR A 626 25.92 16.73 0.01
C THR A 626 25.93 16.10 -1.39
N PHE A 627 25.18 16.68 -2.33
CA PHE A 627 25.19 16.28 -3.73
C PHE A 627 26.57 16.45 -4.36
N GLU A 628 27.19 17.64 -4.24
CA GLU A 628 28.55 17.90 -4.75
C GLU A 628 29.57 16.90 -4.18
N PHE A 629 29.54 16.70 -2.85
CA PHE A 629 30.43 15.75 -2.20
C PHE A 629 30.24 14.32 -2.73
N SER A 630 28.98 13.90 -2.88
CA SER A 630 28.64 12.58 -3.44
C SER A 630 29.16 12.41 -4.88
N MET A 631 29.03 13.45 -5.69
CA MET A 631 29.51 13.45 -7.09
C MET A 631 31.06 13.42 -7.16
N ILE A 632 31.74 14.16 -6.29
CA ILE A 632 33.21 14.11 -6.16
C ILE A 632 33.68 12.70 -5.78
N MET A 633 33.03 12.10 -4.76
CA MET A 633 33.37 10.73 -4.31
C MET A 633 33.16 9.68 -5.41
N GLN A 634 32.25 9.92 -6.33
CA GLN A 634 31.99 9.06 -7.49
C GLN A 634 32.84 9.41 -8.72
N ASN A 635 33.80 10.34 -8.63
CA ASN A 635 34.59 10.88 -9.75
C ASN A 635 33.75 11.48 -10.87
N ARG A 636 32.60 12.07 -10.55
CA ARG A 636 31.67 12.73 -11.48
C ARG A 636 31.66 14.24 -11.38
N GLU A 637 32.62 14.85 -10.73
CA GLU A 637 32.74 16.30 -10.57
C GLU A 637 32.79 17.09 -11.88
N TYR A 638 33.11 16.43 -13.00
CA TYR A 638 33.10 17.05 -14.33
C TYR A 638 31.70 17.52 -14.78
N LEU A 639 30.63 17.00 -14.18
CA LEU A 639 29.26 17.35 -14.55
C LEU A 639 28.89 18.79 -14.11
N PHE A 640 29.60 19.38 -13.15
CA PHE A 640 29.31 20.75 -12.68
C PHE A 640 30.53 21.67 -12.70
N LYS A 641 31.75 21.16 -12.87
CA LYS A 641 32.95 22.00 -13.04
C LYS A 641 33.07 22.65 -14.42
N ASN A 642 32.39 22.14 -15.45
CA ASN A 642 32.45 22.64 -16.82
C ASN A 642 31.31 23.60 -17.19
N GLY A 643 30.48 24.03 -16.27
CA GLY A 643 29.37 24.98 -16.50
C GLY A 643 29.75 26.46 -16.56
N GLY A 644 31.04 26.81 -16.61
CA GLY A 644 31.51 28.20 -16.50
C GLY A 644 32.40 28.72 -17.64
N ALA A 645 32.63 27.96 -18.69
CA ALA A 645 33.42 28.47 -19.83
C ALA A 645 32.97 27.76 -21.11
N ASP A 646 32.07 28.35 -21.83
CA ASP A 646 31.93 28.36 -23.30
C ASP A 646 30.51 28.79 -23.71
N ILE A 647 30.13 30.02 -23.34
CA ILE A 647 29.20 30.83 -24.12
C ILE A 647 29.97 32.06 -24.52
N ALA A 648 30.87 31.89 -25.49
CA ALA A 648 31.40 32.94 -26.30
C ALA A 648 31.74 32.34 -27.69
N GLU A 649 31.01 32.80 -28.69
CA GLU A 649 31.34 32.78 -30.10
C GLU A 649 31.27 31.41 -30.83
N ASP A 650 30.10 31.08 -31.44
CA ASP A 650 29.83 31.30 -32.90
C ASP A 650 28.33 31.15 -33.21
#